data_ba9fa53d0a8327c7cfe833af8440a2a4
#
_entry.id   ba9fa53d0a8327c7cfe833af8440a2a4
#
_cell.length_a   1.000
_cell.length_b   1.000
_cell.length_c   1.000
_cell.angle_alpha   90.00
_cell.angle_beta   90.00
_cell.angle_gamma   90.00
#
_symmetry.space_group_name_H-M   'P 1'
#
loop_
_entity.id
_entity.type
_entity.pdbx_description
1 polymer ?
#
loop_
_entity_poly.entity_id
_entity_poly.type
_entity_poly.pdbx_seq_one_letter_code
_entity_poly.pdbx_strand_id
1 'polypeptide(L)'
;MPSLTEIKKLKMKKVINLVIIAFVMLSLTANSQTIKGKITSKNEVVPFANIIIEGTKLGVSADENGNYVIENAPLGHHHIIASAVGMITKKSHNDVNKGINTINIELVSSVYNLDQVVVTGTKTFKRRTQSPVIVNVMDSRQLESVQACNLAEGLNFQPGLRVETDCQTCNYTQLRMNGLAGGYSQILINGRPIFSPLTGLYGMEQIPTNMIDRIEIVRGGGSSLYGSSAIGGIVNVITKLPTTNNFSFGYDYSRINSSADDKVFHGNATVVSDNKNSGATFFVNNRDRMWYDHNGDNYSELPVLKDNTFGANFFFLPSKNQKIEVNMGSLHEYRFGGEMITGAPHFAMQSEERVHDVLLGNIDYQINFNDGNSSLITYLAAQQTKRDHYTGIRPEVGTDEEHLANPPYGTSLNTTKQGGFQLNHKINKLFGPNVFTIGSEYVSDDVMDEISAYNYLIDQKVITLGTFVQSDWDLTENFNLLSGARFDKHSLLDNMVVSPRLSLLYKLRKETQFRMSYSTGFRAPQAFDTDLHMAFAGGGISRIVLADDLKEERSKSLSASVNYDKATEHYVYGFTFEGFYTHLNDAFYQDPSGEDEFGEVFTKRNGAGATVKGLTMEFRANFEQKLQIESGLTLQKSLYDEAVSYSDELESRKEFLRTPNKYGYATLTYSPSSKLSFSANLVHTGVMDILHLAGAPEQTEDEFIKSPTFNVIGLKATYIQQLSRVGAKLAYSVGVKNLTNDYQQNLDTLKDRDSNFVYGPNLPITIYFGLVLKSL
;
A
#
# COMPACT_ATOMS: atom_id res chain seq x y z
N MET A 1 74.86 63.98 3.11
CA MET A 1 73.39 64.21 3.31
C MET A 1 72.69 63.20 2.43
N PRO A 2 71.88 62.30 2.99
CA PRO A 2 71.16 61.36 2.18
C PRO A 2 70.03 62.08 1.36
N SER A 3 69.80 61.64 0.11
CA SER A 3 68.93 62.30 -0.83
C SER A 3 67.48 62.23 -0.35
N LEU A 4 66.66 63.23 -0.73
CA LEU A 4 65.21 63.28 -0.41
C LEU A 4 64.40 62.02 -0.79
N THR A 5 64.97 61.26 -1.73
CA THR A 5 64.39 59.99 -2.26
C THR A 5 64.60 58.82 -1.26
N GLU A 6 65.71 58.80 -0.56
CA GLU A 6 66.00 57.76 0.44
C GLU A 6 65.17 57.95 1.73
N ILE A 7 64.98 59.23 2.14
CA ILE A 7 64.14 59.58 3.30
C ILE A 7 62.71 59.23 3.05
N LYS A 8 62.19 59.42 1.82
CA LYS A 8 60.80 58.99 1.43
C LYS A 8 60.63 57.49 1.41
N LYS A 9 61.70 56.75 0.92
CA LYS A 9 61.65 55.27 0.95
C LYS A 9 61.70 54.69 2.38
N LEU A 10 62.42 55.30 3.27
CA LEU A 10 62.49 54.88 4.68
C LEU A 10 61.22 55.16 5.45
N LYS A 11 60.54 56.30 5.19
CA LYS A 11 59.24 56.62 5.76
C LYS A 11 58.12 55.70 5.21
N MET A 12 58.14 55.38 3.93
CA MET A 12 57.17 54.49 3.29
C MET A 12 57.35 53.05 3.78
N LYS A 13 58.59 52.56 3.99
CA LYS A 13 58.79 51.23 4.59
C LYS A 13 58.32 51.17 6.04
N LYS A 14 58.49 52.24 6.83
CA LYS A 14 58.00 52.29 8.22
C LYS A 14 56.47 52.32 8.27
N VAL A 15 55.77 53.00 7.33
CA VAL A 15 54.35 53.04 7.25
C VAL A 15 53.78 51.69 6.76
N ILE A 16 54.45 51.06 5.80
CA ILE A 16 54.02 49.71 5.32
C ILE A 16 54.24 48.69 6.44
N ASN A 17 55.32 48.71 7.19
CA ASN A 17 55.50 47.81 8.32
C ASN A 17 54.49 48.08 9.46
N LEU A 18 54.07 49.31 9.70
CA LEU A 18 53.07 49.67 10.69
C LEU A 18 51.71 49.16 10.25
N VAL A 19 51.37 49.25 8.96
CA VAL A 19 50.13 48.74 8.39
C VAL A 19 50.09 47.22 8.40
N ILE A 20 51.22 46.55 8.11
CA ILE A 20 51.32 45.09 8.20
C ILE A 20 51.20 44.62 9.67
N ILE A 21 51.83 45.30 10.62
CA ILE A 21 51.70 45.00 12.05
C ILE A 21 50.26 45.26 12.55
N ALA A 22 49.62 46.32 12.10
CA ALA A 22 48.19 46.58 12.39
C ALA A 22 47.25 45.53 11.78
N PHE A 23 47.54 45.04 10.57
CA PHE A 23 46.79 43.96 9.91
C PHE A 23 47.03 42.61 10.61
N VAL A 24 48.25 42.32 11.06
CA VAL A 24 48.58 41.12 11.85
C VAL A 24 47.98 41.19 13.27
N MET A 25 47.90 42.38 13.87
CA MET A 25 47.23 42.54 15.17
C MET A 25 45.73 42.50 15.08
N LEU A 26 45.09 42.87 13.94
CA LEU A 26 43.64 42.70 13.70
C LEU A 26 43.25 41.24 13.41
N SER A 27 44.20 40.37 12.98
CA SER A 27 43.91 38.96 12.71
C SER A 27 44.00 38.04 13.94
N LEU A 28 44.33 38.54 15.11
CA LEU A 28 44.56 37.75 16.34
C LEU A 28 43.39 37.70 17.33
N THR A 29 42.21 38.17 16.97
CA THR A 29 41.00 38.07 17.86
C THR A 29 39.75 37.56 17.20
N ALA A 30 39.87 36.59 16.30
CA ALA A 30 38.72 35.77 15.94
C ALA A 30 38.52 34.73 17.05
N ASN A 31 37.90 35.11 18.17
CA ASN A 31 37.35 34.15 19.11
C ASN A 31 36.15 33.45 18.41
N SER A 32 36.46 32.41 17.65
CA SER A 32 35.44 31.56 17.04
C SER A 32 34.79 30.74 18.14
N GLN A 33 33.49 30.94 18.34
CA GLN A 33 32.67 30.08 19.20
C GLN A 33 32.20 28.89 18.37
N THR A 34 32.45 27.70 18.90
CA THR A 34 32.05 26.46 18.24
C THR A 34 31.04 25.72 19.09
N ILE A 35 29.91 25.33 18.47
CA ILE A 35 28.97 24.37 19.06
C ILE A 35 29.29 23.01 18.46
N LYS A 36 29.55 22.03 19.32
CA LYS A 36 29.66 20.63 18.91
C LYS A 36 28.78 19.75 19.78
N GLY A 37 28.37 18.62 19.26
CA GLY A 37 27.55 17.68 20.03
C GLY A 37 27.19 16.43 19.24
N LYS A 38 26.36 15.64 19.84
CA LYS A 38 25.87 14.40 19.27
C LYS A 38 24.36 14.37 19.30
N ILE A 39 23.76 13.89 18.20
CA ILE A 39 22.33 13.67 18.10
C ILE A 39 22.05 12.18 18.34
N THR A 40 21.19 11.89 19.30
CA THR A 40 20.80 10.51 19.68
C THR A 40 19.30 10.37 19.78
N SER A 41 18.79 9.14 19.76
CA SER A 41 17.41 8.77 20.10
C SER A 41 17.46 7.41 20.81
N LYS A 42 16.94 7.35 22.05
CA LYS A 42 16.99 6.11 22.88
C LYS A 42 18.37 5.46 22.93
N ASN A 43 19.42 6.27 23.10
CA ASN A 43 20.83 5.88 23.09
C ASN A 43 21.41 5.42 21.73
N GLU A 44 20.62 5.38 20.68
CA GLU A 44 21.12 5.14 19.32
C GLU A 44 21.50 6.47 18.64
N VAL A 45 22.48 6.44 17.76
CA VAL A 45 22.88 7.63 17.01
C VAL A 45 21.85 7.97 15.92
N VAL A 46 21.59 9.27 15.72
CA VAL A 46 20.73 9.77 14.66
C VAL A 46 21.60 10.41 13.58
N PRO A 47 21.99 9.68 12.53
CA PRO A 47 22.81 10.22 11.45
C PRO A 47 22.05 11.25 10.62
N PHE A 48 22.80 12.19 10.05
CA PHE A 48 22.29 13.20 9.10
C PHE A 48 21.16 14.08 9.63
N ALA A 49 21.01 14.19 10.94
CA ALA A 49 20.08 15.15 11.54
C ALA A 49 20.48 16.59 11.15
N ASN A 50 19.52 17.44 10.85
CA ASN A 50 19.76 18.87 10.61
C ASN A 50 19.73 19.63 11.91
N ILE A 51 20.77 20.42 12.16
CA ILE A 51 20.92 21.29 13.33
C ILE A 51 21.04 22.74 12.85
N ILE A 52 20.15 23.63 13.32
CA ILE A 52 20.15 25.04 12.97
C ILE A 52 20.10 25.92 14.23
N ILE A 53 20.71 27.08 14.19
CA ILE A 53 20.56 28.13 15.21
C ILE A 53 19.43 29.04 14.74
N GLU A 54 18.32 29.08 15.50
CA GLU A 54 17.13 29.86 15.15
C GLU A 54 17.44 31.33 14.98
N GLY A 55 16.89 31.95 13.94
CA GLY A 55 17.13 33.37 13.63
C GLY A 55 18.46 33.67 12.93
N THR A 56 19.25 32.63 12.59
CA THR A 56 20.52 32.76 11.86
C THR A 56 20.48 31.94 10.56
N LYS A 57 21.52 32.11 9.71
CA LYS A 57 21.76 31.25 8.55
C LYS A 57 22.70 30.08 8.86
N LEU A 58 23.07 29.89 10.13
CA LEU A 58 24.01 28.87 10.55
C LEU A 58 23.26 27.55 10.80
N GLY A 59 23.65 26.52 10.08
CA GLY A 59 23.15 25.17 10.25
C GLY A 59 24.08 24.15 9.61
N VAL A 60 24.06 22.93 10.15
CA VAL A 60 24.88 21.80 9.68
C VAL A 60 24.03 20.52 9.73
N SER A 61 24.46 19.51 9.01
CA SER A 61 23.95 18.14 9.18
C SER A 61 24.93 17.34 10.02
N ALA A 62 24.43 16.50 10.91
CA ALA A 62 25.23 15.55 11.65
C ALA A 62 25.87 14.52 10.70
N ASP A 63 27.03 14.00 11.10
CA ASP A 63 27.69 12.92 10.38
C ASP A 63 27.03 11.56 10.56
N GLU A 64 27.59 10.50 10.00
CA GLU A 64 27.08 9.12 10.09
C GLU A 64 27.06 8.57 11.54
N ASN A 65 27.83 9.18 12.44
CA ASN A 65 27.91 8.85 13.86
C ASN A 65 27.06 9.79 14.73
N GLY A 66 26.23 10.65 14.10
CA GLY A 66 25.38 11.62 14.76
C GLY A 66 26.09 12.83 15.32
N ASN A 67 27.40 13.01 15.07
CA ASN A 67 28.17 14.17 15.57
C ASN A 67 27.98 15.38 14.65
N TYR A 68 27.97 16.57 15.24
CA TYR A 68 27.86 17.82 14.49
C TYR A 68 28.80 18.91 15.07
N VAL A 69 29.17 19.84 14.21
CA VAL A 69 30.00 21.01 14.56
C VAL A 69 29.47 22.24 13.82
N ILE A 70 29.07 23.28 14.56
CA ILE A 70 28.73 24.61 14.03
C ILE A 70 29.79 25.59 14.44
N GLU A 71 30.59 26.08 13.49
CA GLU A 71 31.62 27.08 13.69
C GLU A 71 31.01 28.49 13.63
N ASN A 72 31.65 29.45 14.29
CA ASN A 72 31.25 30.86 14.31
C ASN A 72 29.84 31.11 14.85
N ALA A 73 29.41 30.28 15.82
CA ALA A 73 28.13 30.47 16.47
C ALA A 73 28.05 31.81 17.21
N PRO A 74 26.96 32.58 17.18
CA PRO A 74 26.81 33.81 17.91
C PRO A 74 26.79 33.56 19.42
N LEU A 75 27.36 34.49 20.20
CA LEU A 75 27.33 34.44 21.68
C LEU A 75 25.94 34.76 22.21
N GLY A 76 25.60 34.21 23.37
CA GLY A 76 24.37 34.51 24.10
C GLY A 76 23.33 33.38 24.06
N HIS A 77 22.11 33.73 24.39
CA HIS A 77 21.01 32.77 24.45
C HIS A 77 20.48 32.46 23.05
N HIS A 78 20.56 31.21 22.66
CA HIS A 78 20.08 30.76 21.36
C HIS A 78 19.21 29.52 21.47
N HIS A 79 18.27 29.41 20.54
CA HIS A 79 17.52 28.19 20.31
C HIS A 79 18.23 27.36 19.23
N ILE A 80 18.63 26.17 19.60
CA ILE A 80 19.17 25.19 18.67
C ILE A 80 18.04 24.22 18.32
N ILE A 81 17.72 24.16 17.03
CA ILE A 81 16.67 23.30 16.50
C ILE A 81 17.35 22.11 15.84
N ALA A 82 17.09 20.92 16.34
CA ALA A 82 17.52 19.67 15.73
C ALA A 82 16.33 18.92 15.15
N SER A 83 16.45 18.44 13.92
CA SER A 83 15.43 17.69 13.21
C SER A 83 16.05 16.56 12.39
N ALA A 84 15.37 15.41 12.34
CA ALA A 84 15.76 14.29 11.51
C ALA A 84 14.50 13.60 10.96
N VAL A 85 14.65 12.84 9.87
CA VAL A 85 13.57 12.04 9.31
C VAL A 85 13.12 11.02 10.36
N GLY A 86 11.81 10.95 10.61
CA GLY A 86 11.24 10.05 11.60
C GLY A 86 11.36 10.50 13.06
N MET A 87 11.83 11.73 13.31
CA MET A 87 12.00 12.27 14.65
C MET A 87 11.17 13.53 14.86
N ILE A 88 10.73 13.73 16.10
CA ILE A 88 10.12 15.01 16.51
C ILE A 88 11.21 16.07 16.53
N THR A 89 10.98 17.17 15.82
CA THR A 89 11.89 18.33 15.86
C THR A 89 12.00 18.85 17.29
N LYS A 90 13.20 18.90 17.82
CA LYS A 90 13.47 19.40 19.17
C LYS A 90 14.10 20.77 19.11
N LYS A 91 13.53 21.70 19.88
CA LYS A 91 14.07 23.02 20.12
C LYS A 91 14.72 23.02 21.51
N SER A 92 16.01 23.24 21.58
CA SER A 92 16.80 23.27 22.82
C SER A 92 17.21 24.70 23.12
N HIS A 93 17.02 25.17 24.36
CA HIS A 93 17.46 26.47 24.82
C HIS A 93 18.89 26.34 25.36
N ASN A 94 19.83 27.07 24.79
CA ASN A 94 21.27 26.92 25.16
C ASN A 94 21.95 28.28 25.21
N ASP A 95 22.87 28.41 26.16
CA ASP A 95 23.77 29.54 26.25
C ASP A 95 25.07 29.23 25.52
N VAL A 96 25.38 30.01 24.50
CA VAL A 96 26.62 29.89 23.75
C VAL A 96 27.67 30.82 24.36
N ASN A 97 28.67 30.22 24.99
CA ASN A 97 29.79 30.91 25.63
C ASN A 97 31.02 30.94 24.70
N LYS A 98 32.02 31.77 25.06
CA LYS A 98 33.31 31.81 24.35
C LYS A 98 33.99 30.45 24.34
N GLY A 99 34.49 30.01 23.18
CA GLY A 99 35.19 28.73 23.02
C GLY A 99 34.27 27.60 22.54
N ILE A 100 34.50 26.38 22.99
CA ILE A 100 33.80 25.19 22.55
C ILE A 100 32.62 24.93 23.50
N ASN A 101 31.40 24.89 22.94
CA ASN A 101 30.17 24.54 23.64
C ASN A 101 29.73 23.12 23.22
N THR A 102 29.63 22.20 24.18
CA THR A 102 29.17 20.82 23.87
C THR A 102 27.68 20.71 24.20
N ILE A 103 26.86 20.48 23.17
CA ILE A 103 25.39 20.41 23.27
C ILE A 103 24.95 19.11 22.60
N ASN A 104 24.61 18.12 23.44
CA ASN A 104 24.04 16.86 22.95
C ASN A 104 22.50 16.99 22.93
N ILE A 105 21.87 16.52 21.85
CA ILE A 105 20.42 16.62 21.68
C ILE A 105 19.87 15.22 21.47
N GLU A 106 19.00 14.80 22.37
CA GLU A 106 18.23 13.57 22.19
C GLU A 106 16.93 13.88 21.46
N LEU A 107 16.76 13.33 20.25
CA LEU A 107 15.53 13.38 19.49
C LEU A 107 14.63 12.21 19.88
N VAL A 108 13.33 12.43 19.81
CA VAL A 108 12.34 11.41 20.08
C VAL A 108 11.74 10.96 18.76
N SER A 109 11.66 9.64 18.55
CA SER A 109 11.02 9.07 17.37
C SER A 109 9.56 9.50 17.29
N SER A 110 9.15 10.04 16.17
CA SER A 110 7.76 10.38 15.93
C SER A 110 7.00 9.11 15.57
N VAL A 111 5.96 8.78 16.32
CA VAL A 111 5.04 7.70 15.96
C VAL A 111 4.23 8.09 14.72
N TYR A 112 3.95 9.38 14.55
CA TYR A 112 3.48 10.00 13.32
C TYR A 112 4.62 10.70 12.61
N ASN A 113 5.15 10.05 11.60
CA ASN A 113 6.15 10.67 10.74
C ASN A 113 5.46 11.57 9.70
N LEU A 114 5.13 12.80 10.08
CA LEU A 114 4.57 13.79 9.14
C LEU A 114 5.51 14.02 7.93
N ASP A 115 6.80 13.79 8.11
CA ASP A 115 7.84 13.95 7.10
C ASP A 115 8.29 12.61 6.47
N GLN A 116 7.49 11.56 6.58
CA GLN A 116 7.78 10.27 5.97
C GLN A 116 8.05 10.42 4.47
N VAL A 117 9.11 9.78 4.02
CA VAL A 117 9.48 9.77 2.59
C VAL A 117 8.61 8.75 1.87
N VAL A 118 7.96 9.21 0.83
CA VAL A 118 7.10 8.42 -0.05
C VAL A 118 7.62 8.46 -1.49
N VAL A 119 7.29 7.45 -2.27
CA VAL A 119 7.73 7.34 -3.66
C VAL A 119 6.57 7.18 -4.64
N THR A 120 5.45 6.65 -4.20
CA THR A 120 4.35 6.22 -5.08
C THR A 120 3.68 7.38 -5.82
N GLY A 121 3.50 8.52 -5.17
CA GLY A 121 2.81 9.67 -5.76
C GLY A 121 3.55 10.33 -6.95
N THR A 122 4.88 10.26 -6.98
CA THR A 122 5.72 10.98 -7.95
C THR A 122 6.78 10.11 -8.63
N LYS A 123 6.89 8.81 -8.31
CA LYS A 123 8.02 7.92 -8.68
C LYS A 123 9.40 8.47 -8.27
N THR A 124 9.44 9.45 -7.36
CA THR A 124 10.65 10.05 -6.80
C THR A 124 10.52 10.12 -5.28
N PHE A 125 11.63 10.00 -4.55
CA PHE A 125 11.62 10.12 -3.09
C PHE A 125 11.27 11.55 -2.69
N LYS A 126 10.15 11.73 -2.02
CA LYS A 126 9.66 13.04 -1.58
C LYS A 126 9.04 12.93 -0.19
N ARG A 127 9.17 13.98 0.63
CA ARG A 127 8.45 14.01 1.92
C ARG A 127 6.96 14.05 1.66
N ARG A 128 6.16 13.31 2.42
CA ARG A 128 4.69 13.28 2.29
C ARG A 128 4.08 14.69 2.29
N THR A 129 4.58 15.58 3.17
CA THR A 129 4.14 16.99 3.26
C THR A 129 4.53 17.84 2.06
N GLN A 130 5.47 17.38 1.23
CA GLN A 130 5.91 18.07 0.01
C GLN A 130 5.34 17.44 -1.26
N SER A 131 4.68 16.29 -1.16
CA SER A 131 4.06 15.65 -2.30
C SER A 131 2.82 16.42 -2.77
N PRO A 132 2.71 16.78 -4.06
CA PRO A 132 1.52 17.43 -4.61
C PRO A 132 0.33 16.48 -4.74
N VAL A 133 0.55 15.19 -4.56
CA VAL A 133 -0.48 14.14 -4.52
C VAL A 133 -0.57 13.60 -3.09
N ILE A 134 -1.80 13.34 -2.62
CA ILE A 134 -1.99 12.70 -1.31
C ILE A 134 -1.47 11.27 -1.37
N VAL A 135 -0.56 10.94 -0.45
CA VAL A 135 -0.10 9.58 -0.23
C VAL A 135 -0.41 9.19 1.21
N ASN A 136 -1.34 8.27 1.38
CA ASN A 136 -1.57 7.64 2.68
C ASN A 136 -0.51 6.56 2.91
N VAL A 137 -0.07 6.43 4.14
CA VAL A 137 0.97 5.45 4.50
C VAL A 137 0.51 4.68 5.73
N MET A 138 0.56 3.37 5.63
CA MET A 138 0.33 2.44 6.74
C MET A 138 1.64 1.70 7.02
N ASP A 139 2.19 1.88 8.21
CA ASP A 139 3.43 1.20 8.61
C ASP A 139 3.18 -0.16 9.27
N SER A 140 4.24 -0.93 9.48
CA SER A 140 4.14 -2.26 10.09
C SER A 140 3.57 -2.23 11.51
N ARG A 141 3.72 -1.14 12.28
CA ARG A 141 3.15 -1.00 13.63
C ARG A 141 1.63 -0.84 13.59
N GLN A 142 1.12 -0.10 12.62
CA GLN A 142 -0.32 0.03 12.39
C GLN A 142 -0.92 -1.33 12.00
N LEU A 143 -0.27 -2.10 11.11
CA LEU A 143 -0.66 -3.47 10.78
C LEU A 143 -0.67 -4.38 12.00
N GLU A 144 0.38 -4.32 12.84
CA GLU A 144 0.43 -5.06 14.12
C GLU A 144 -0.69 -4.64 15.08
N SER A 145 -1.06 -3.35 15.15
CA SER A 145 -2.07 -2.84 16.09
C SER A 145 -3.48 -3.33 15.78
N VAL A 146 -3.82 -3.50 14.50
CA VAL A 146 -5.11 -4.02 14.03
C VAL A 146 -5.11 -5.55 13.88
N GLN A 147 -3.98 -6.22 14.18
CA GLN A 147 -3.79 -7.67 14.05
C GLN A 147 -4.07 -8.17 12.62
N ALA A 148 -3.66 -7.41 11.62
CA ALA A 148 -3.72 -7.86 10.25
C ALA A 148 -2.68 -8.97 9.99
N CYS A 149 -3.10 -10.10 9.42
CA CYS A 149 -2.23 -11.20 9.04
C CYS A 149 -1.67 -11.03 7.62
N ASN A 150 -2.43 -10.37 6.75
CA ASN A 150 -2.10 -10.14 5.34
C ASN A 150 -2.45 -8.71 4.88
N LEU A 151 -2.15 -8.38 3.63
CA LEU A 151 -2.42 -7.08 3.03
C LEU A 151 -3.91 -6.75 3.04
N ALA A 152 -4.79 -7.69 2.67
CA ALA A 152 -6.23 -7.48 2.57
C ALA A 152 -6.83 -7.00 3.90
N GLU A 153 -6.51 -7.66 5.01
CA GLU A 153 -6.98 -7.27 6.34
C GLU A 153 -6.52 -5.86 6.73
N GLY A 154 -5.27 -5.48 6.38
CA GLY A 154 -4.71 -4.16 6.67
C GLY A 154 -5.40 -3.02 5.91
N LEU A 155 -5.77 -3.24 4.65
CA LEU A 155 -6.34 -2.19 3.79
C LEU A 155 -7.70 -1.67 4.25
N ASN A 156 -8.46 -2.43 5.03
CA ASN A 156 -9.72 -1.97 5.64
C ASN A 156 -9.54 -0.79 6.62
N PHE A 157 -8.31 -0.56 7.10
CA PHE A 157 -7.97 0.54 7.99
C PHE A 157 -7.30 1.70 7.24
N GLN A 158 -7.72 1.93 6.00
CA GLN A 158 -7.27 3.05 5.19
C GLN A 158 -8.46 3.84 4.62
N PRO A 159 -8.38 5.18 4.60
CA PRO A 159 -9.49 6.00 4.14
C PRO A 159 -9.77 5.79 2.66
N GLY A 160 -11.05 5.73 2.29
CA GLY A 160 -11.48 5.53 0.91
C GLY A 160 -11.34 4.09 0.39
N LEU A 161 -10.88 3.15 1.23
CA LEU A 161 -10.67 1.75 0.89
C LEU A 161 -11.67 0.85 1.64
N ARG A 162 -12.08 -0.22 0.97
CA ARG A 162 -12.84 -1.33 1.54
C ARG A 162 -12.41 -2.62 0.86
N VAL A 163 -12.11 -3.63 1.63
CA VAL A 163 -11.92 -4.99 1.12
C VAL A 163 -13.20 -5.77 1.39
N GLU A 164 -13.73 -6.40 0.37
CA GLU A 164 -14.92 -7.23 0.46
C GLU A 164 -14.63 -8.67 0.04
N THR A 165 -15.44 -9.60 0.50
CA THR A 165 -15.48 -10.98 0.03
C THR A 165 -16.58 -11.09 -1.01
N ASP A 166 -16.26 -11.67 -2.16
CA ASP A 166 -17.17 -11.78 -3.31
C ASP A 166 -17.67 -13.21 -3.57
N CYS A 167 -17.18 -14.18 -2.85
CA CYS A 167 -17.58 -15.57 -3.00
C CYS A 167 -17.61 -16.25 -1.63
N GLN A 168 -18.73 -16.86 -1.29
CA GLN A 168 -18.91 -17.59 -0.03
C GLN A 168 -18.03 -18.84 0.01
N THR A 169 -17.95 -19.58 -1.08
CA THR A 169 -17.26 -20.87 -1.15
C THR A 169 -15.74 -20.74 -1.14
N CYS A 170 -15.18 -19.85 -1.98
CA CYS A 170 -13.72 -19.69 -2.12
C CYS A 170 -13.13 -18.54 -1.31
N ASN A 171 -13.95 -17.64 -0.79
CA ASN A 171 -13.56 -16.39 -0.14
C ASN A 171 -12.66 -15.51 -1.02
N TYR A 172 -13.01 -15.35 -2.29
CA TYR A 172 -12.36 -14.37 -3.15
C TYR A 172 -12.55 -12.96 -2.59
N THR A 173 -11.47 -12.20 -2.47
CA THR A 173 -11.49 -10.86 -1.92
C THR A 173 -11.17 -9.80 -2.96
N GLN A 174 -11.93 -8.71 -2.97
CA GLN A 174 -11.71 -7.55 -3.83
C GLN A 174 -11.40 -6.28 -3.02
N LEU A 175 -10.50 -5.46 -3.55
CA LEU A 175 -10.27 -4.11 -3.07
C LEU A 175 -11.21 -3.15 -3.78
N ARG A 176 -12.05 -2.42 -3.05
CA ARG A 176 -12.76 -1.25 -3.58
C ARG A 176 -12.08 0.03 -3.13
N MET A 177 -11.80 0.91 -4.07
CA MET A 177 -11.19 2.20 -3.81
C MET A 177 -12.09 3.32 -4.33
N ASN A 178 -12.55 4.19 -3.42
CA ASN A 178 -13.52 5.25 -3.72
C ASN A 178 -14.75 4.74 -4.50
N GLY A 179 -15.24 3.53 -4.17
CA GLY A 179 -16.41 2.90 -4.80
C GLY A 179 -16.17 2.21 -6.14
N LEU A 180 -14.98 2.28 -6.71
CA LEU A 180 -14.59 1.52 -7.89
C LEU A 180 -14.12 0.12 -7.49
N ALA A 181 -14.48 -0.90 -8.28
CA ALA A 181 -14.14 -2.30 -8.05
C ALA A 181 -12.63 -2.59 -8.18
N GLY A 182 -12.20 -3.79 -7.80
CA GLY A 182 -10.78 -4.20 -7.74
C GLY A 182 -10.00 -3.96 -9.01
N GLY A 183 -10.55 -4.31 -10.16
CA GLY A 183 -9.89 -4.13 -11.46
C GLY A 183 -9.59 -2.68 -11.89
N TYR A 184 -10.05 -1.69 -11.11
CA TYR A 184 -9.70 -0.27 -11.31
C TYR A 184 -8.55 0.22 -10.43
N SER A 185 -8.01 -0.62 -9.57
CA SER A 185 -6.92 -0.29 -8.66
C SER A 185 -5.72 -1.18 -8.93
N GLN A 186 -4.53 -0.58 -8.96
CA GLN A 186 -3.31 -1.33 -9.22
C GLN A 186 -2.54 -1.60 -7.93
N ILE A 187 -2.20 -2.87 -7.70
CA ILE A 187 -1.37 -3.30 -6.58
C ILE A 187 0.06 -3.47 -7.08
N LEU A 188 1.00 -2.87 -6.37
CA LEU A 188 2.42 -2.89 -6.69
C LEU A 188 3.21 -3.51 -5.55
N ILE A 189 4.31 -4.19 -5.88
CA ILE A 189 5.35 -4.56 -4.91
C ILE A 189 6.62 -3.81 -5.29
N ASN A 190 7.12 -2.98 -4.36
CA ASN A 190 8.28 -2.09 -4.57
C ASN A 190 8.17 -1.23 -5.84
N GLY A 191 6.95 -0.76 -6.16
CA GLY A 191 6.67 0.07 -7.34
C GLY A 191 6.56 -0.70 -8.65
N ARG A 192 6.52 -2.04 -8.64
CA ARG A 192 6.41 -2.90 -9.83
C ARG A 192 5.01 -3.51 -9.93
N PRO A 193 4.30 -3.29 -11.04
CA PRO A 193 2.97 -3.87 -11.28
C PRO A 193 3.11 -5.33 -11.72
N ILE A 194 3.48 -6.20 -10.80
CA ILE A 194 3.57 -7.64 -11.04
C ILE A 194 2.30 -8.39 -10.62
N PHE A 195 1.28 -7.67 -10.16
CA PHE A 195 -0.05 -8.22 -9.93
C PHE A 195 -0.78 -8.36 -11.26
N SER A 196 -1.03 -9.57 -11.65
CA SER A 196 -1.67 -10.00 -12.87
C SER A 196 -3.12 -10.40 -12.63
N PRO A 197 -3.94 -10.66 -13.66
CA PRO A 197 -5.31 -11.14 -13.50
C PRO A 197 -5.43 -12.36 -12.58
N LEU A 198 -4.60 -13.37 -12.76
CA LEU A 198 -4.67 -14.57 -11.94
C LEU A 198 -4.20 -14.35 -10.50
N THR A 199 -3.17 -13.53 -10.30
CA THR A 199 -2.71 -13.15 -8.96
C THR A 199 -3.72 -12.23 -8.27
N GLY A 200 -4.47 -11.42 -9.01
CA GLY A 200 -5.51 -10.53 -8.49
C GLY A 200 -6.57 -11.26 -7.69
N LEU A 201 -6.89 -12.50 -8.05
CA LEU A 201 -7.93 -13.31 -7.41
C LEU A 201 -7.70 -13.48 -5.89
N TYR A 202 -6.47 -13.80 -5.45
CA TYR A 202 -6.19 -14.06 -4.03
C TYR A 202 -4.94 -13.35 -3.53
N GLY A 203 -4.22 -12.65 -4.41
CA GLY A 203 -2.89 -12.13 -4.14
C GLY A 203 -2.80 -11.16 -2.97
N MET A 204 -3.85 -10.43 -2.63
CA MET A 204 -3.85 -9.57 -1.45
C MET A 204 -3.78 -10.37 -0.14
N GLU A 205 -4.38 -11.54 -0.08
CA GLU A 205 -4.32 -12.43 1.08
C GLU A 205 -2.98 -13.18 1.15
N GLN A 206 -2.33 -13.37 -0.01
CA GLN A 206 -1.05 -14.04 -0.16
C GLN A 206 0.16 -13.17 0.23
N ILE A 207 -0.01 -11.86 0.48
CA ILE A 207 1.04 -10.97 0.95
C ILE A 207 1.01 -10.88 2.48
N PRO A 208 1.89 -11.59 3.21
CA PRO A 208 1.90 -11.59 4.66
C PRO A 208 2.49 -10.29 5.22
N THR A 209 1.95 -9.81 6.34
CA THR A 209 2.36 -8.52 6.93
C THR A 209 3.80 -8.49 7.42
N ASN A 210 4.40 -9.64 7.74
CA ASN A 210 5.78 -9.71 8.21
C ASN A 210 6.83 -9.32 7.14
N MET A 211 6.50 -9.36 5.84
CA MET A 211 7.37 -8.86 4.77
C MET A 211 7.23 -7.35 4.54
N ILE A 212 6.15 -6.73 5.01
CA ILE A 212 5.79 -5.34 4.72
C ILE A 212 6.54 -4.39 5.66
N ASP A 213 7.26 -3.40 5.10
CA ASP A 213 7.76 -2.24 5.81
C ASP A 213 6.64 -1.20 5.96
N ARG A 214 6.03 -0.84 4.84
CA ARG A 214 4.87 0.04 4.77
C ARG A 214 4.07 -0.16 3.49
N ILE A 215 2.85 0.30 3.51
CA ILE A 215 1.97 0.38 2.35
C ILE A 215 1.78 1.86 2.02
N GLU A 216 2.04 2.25 0.77
CA GLU A 216 1.78 3.58 0.25
C GLU A 216 0.54 3.53 -0.66
N ILE A 217 -0.45 4.39 -0.38
CA ILE A 217 -1.72 4.40 -1.10
C ILE A 217 -1.93 5.78 -1.72
N VAL A 218 -2.17 5.79 -3.03
CA VAL A 218 -2.57 6.96 -3.80
C VAL A 218 -3.97 6.72 -4.32
N ARG A 219 -4.93 7.54 -3.90
CA ARG A 219 -6.31 7.46 -4.38
C ARG A 219 -6.50 8.32 -5.63
N GLY A 220 -7.39 7.88 -6.54
CA GLY A 220 -7.63 8.55 -7.81
C GLY A 220 -6.57 8.27 -8.86
N GLY A 221 -6.65 8.91 -10.01
CA GLY A 221 -5.93 8.54 -11.21
C GLY A 221 -4.41 8.43 -11.10
N GLY A 222 -3.93 7.21 -11.11
CA GLY A 222 -2.52 6.83 -11.13
C GLY A 222 -1.98 6.43 -12.52
N SER A 223 -2.85 6.32 -13.51
CA SER A 223 -2.51 5.79 -14.85
C SER A 223 -1.40 6.57 -15.56
N SER A 224 -1.28 7.86 -15.28
CA SER A 224 -0.20 8.70 -15.84
C SER A 224 1.23 8.29 -15.42
N LEU A 225 1.39 7.42 -14.41
CA LEU A 225 2.68 6.87 -13.99
C LEU A 225 2.75 5.36 -14.11
N TYR A 226 1.62 4.68 -13.87
CA TYR A 226 1.60 3.23 -13.70
C TYR A 226 0.81 2.51 -14.79
N GLY A 227 0.18 3.25 -15.74
CA GLY A 227 -0.48 2.69 -16.92
C GLY A 227 -1.90 2.21 -16.67
N SER A 228 -2.30 1.18 -17.40
CA SER A 228 -3.65 0.60 -17.36
C SER A 228 -4.07 0.20 -15.94
N SER A 229 -5.39 0.26 -15.67
CA SER A 229 -6.02 -0.18 -14.42
C SER A 229 -5.70 0.64 -13.16
N ALA A 230 -4.94 1.76 -13.25
CA ALA A 230 -4.70 2.65 -12.12
C ALA A 230 -5.70 3.83 -12.08
N ILE A 231 -6.96 3.59 -12.37
CA ILE A 231 -8.04 4.60 -12.41
C ILE A 231 -8.51 4.97 -11.01
N GLY A 232 -8.82 3.97 -10.17
CA GLY A 232 -9.25 4.12 -8.79
C GLY A 232 -8.12 4.52 -7.87
N GLY A 233 -6.91 4.05 -8.18
CA GLY A 233 -5.71 4.38 -7.44
C GLY A 233 -4.66 3.28 -7.44
N ILE A 234 -3.73 3.41 -6.49
CA ILE A 234 -2.55 2.54 -6.38
C ILE A 234 -2.36 2.14 -4.92
N VAL A 235 -2.09 0.87 -4.70
CA VAL A 235 -1.58 0.31 -3.44
C VAL A 235 -0.17 -0.20 -3.69
N ASN A 236 0.83 0.42 -3.11
CA ASN A 236 2.22 0.03 -3.27
C ASN A 236 2.76 -0.57 -1.97
N VAL A 237 3.01 -1.85 -1.98
CA VAL A 237 3.63 -2.59 -0.86
C VAL A 237 5.13 -2.40 -0.93
N ILE A 238 5.70 -1.70 0.04
CA ILE A 238 7.14 -1.55 0.20
C ILE A 238 7.62 -2.63 1.17
N THR A 239 8.52 -3.47 0.70
CA THR A 239 9.07 -4.58 1.51
C THR A 239 10.18 -4.11 2.43
N LYS A 240 10.39 -4.84 3.54
CA LYS A 240 11.48 -4.55 4.50
C LYS A 240 12.83 -4.66 3.83
N LEU A 241 13.62 -3.60 3.93
CA LEU A 241 15.01 -3.58 3.50
C LEU A 241 15.95 -3.86 4.68
N PRO A 242 17.05 -4.59 4.48
CA PRO A 242 18.02 -4.88 5.53
C PRO A 242 18.77 -3.59 5.90
N THR A 243 18.53 -3.07 7.09
CA THR A 243 19.20 -1.86 7.62
C THR A 243 20.05 -2.14 8.86
N THR A 244 19.63 -3.09 9.68
CA THR A 244 20.28 -3.51 10.92
C THR A 244 20.08 -5.01 11.13
N ASN A 245 21.03 -5.66 11.80
CA ASN A 245 20.90 -7.05 12.20
C ASN A 245 19.71 -7.19 13.18
N ASN A 246 18.72 -7.96 12.81
CA ASN A 246 17.55 -8.22 13.65
C ASN A 246 16.87 -9.54 13.28
N PHE A 247 16.04 -10.02 14.18
CA PHE A 247 15.12 -11.14 13.90
C PHE A 247 13.79 -10.93 14.61
N SER A 248 12.76 -11.56 14.06
CA SER A 248 11.43 -11.66 14.66
C SER A 248 10.81 -12.98 14.25
N PHE A 249 10.36 -13.77 15.23
CA PHE A 249 9.61 -15.02 15.00
C PHE A 249 8.35 -14.99 15.84
N GLY A 250 7.21 -15.27 15.22
CA GLY A 250 5.92 -15.20 15.88
C GLY A 250 5.04 -16.40 15.57
N TYR A 251 4.13 -16.66 16.49
CA TYR A 251 3.07 -17.64 16.35
C TYR A 251 1.77 -17.02 16.87
N ASP A 252 0.75 -16.98 16.01
CA ASP A 252 -0.58 -16.52 16.32
C ASP A 252 -1.55 -17.71 16.21
N TYR A 253 -2.36 -17.90 17.25
CA TYR A 253 -3.43 -18.87 17.28
C TYR A 253 -4.75 -18.14 17.44
N SER A 254 -5.70 -18.43 16.59
CA SER A 254 -7.05 -17.87 16.60
C SER A 254 -8.09 -18.98 16.68
N ARG A 255 -9.15 -18.75 17.47
CA ARG A 255 -10.31 -19.63 17.57
C ARG A 255 -11.54 -18.88 17.04
N ILE A 256 -12.04 -19.31 15.88
CA ILE A 256 -13.16 -18.72 15.16
C ILE A 256 -14.44 -19.31 15.75
N ASN A 257 -15.32 -18.46 16.29
CA ASN A 257 -16.60 -18.83 16.90
C ASN A 257 -16.57 -20.13 17.74
N SER A 258 -15.46 -20.35 18.46
CA SER A 258 -15.24 -21.55 19.27
C SER A 258 -15.24 -22.89 18.53
N SER A 259 -15.26 -22.92 17.20
CA SER A 259 -15.37 -24.13 16.37
C SER A 259 -14.17 -24.39 15.45
N ALA A 260 -13.60 -23.39 14.80
CA ALA A 260 -12.51 -23.55 13.85
C ALA A 260 -11.20 -22.88 14.31
N ASP A 261 -10.07 -23.47 13.98
CA ASP A 261 -8.72 -22.97 14.30
C ASP A 261 -8.12 -22.24 13.10
N ASP A 262 -7.37 -21.16 13.37
CA ASP A 262 -6.49 -20.49 12.41
C ASP A 262 -5.13 -20.25 13.08
N LYS A 263 -4.08 -20.83 12.53
CA LYS A 263 -2.72 -20.84 13.07
C LYS A 263 -1.80 -20.17 12.06
N VAL A 264 -1.02 -19.19 12.54
CA VAL A 264 -0.06 -18.49 11.72
C VAL A 264 1.31 -18.51 12.38
N PHE A 265 2.28 -19.13 11.73
CA PHE A 265 3.70 -18.97 12.06
C PHE A 265 4.33 -17.99 11.10
N HIS A 266 5.01 -16.99 11.61
CA HIS A 266 5.69 -16.01 10.78
C HIS A 266 7.09 -15.67 11.33
N GLY A 267 8.02 -15.36 10.44
CA GLY A 267 9.36 -15.02 10.85
C GLY A 267 10.08 -14.15 9.85
N ASN A 268 11.00 -13.34 10.34
CA ASN A 268 11.96 -12.64 9.51
C ASN A 268 13.32 -12.53 10.25
N ALA A 269 14.39 -12.57 9.46
CA ALA A 269 15.75 -12.38 9.94
C ALA A 269 16.50 -11.49 8.96
N THR A 270 17.22 -10.49 9.49
CA THR A 270 18.00 -9.54 8.72
C THR A 270 19.45 -9.61 9.14
N VAL A 271 20.34 -9.71 8.16
CA VAL A 271 21.79 -9.68 8.32
C VAL A 271 22.37 -8.57 7.46
N VAL A 272 23.21 -7.74 8.04
CA VAL A 272 23.88 -6.62 7.37
C VAL A 272 25.38 -6.71 7.65
N SER A 273 26.20 -6.49 6.62
CA SER A 273 27.66 -6.45 6.75
C SER A 273 28.11 -5.30 7.66
N ASP A 274 29.28 -5.44 8.30
CA ASP A 274 29.83 -4.44 9.22
C ASP A 274 30.01 -3.07 8.55
N ASN A 275 30.41 -3.05 7.28
CA ASN A 275 30.56 -1.83 6.47
C ASN A 275 29.23 -1.30 5.91
N LYS A 276 28.10 -1.96 6.18
CA LYS A 276 26.74 -1.64 5.69
C LYS A 276 26.59 -1.54 4.17
N ASN A 277 27.52 -2.12 3.42
CA ASN A 277 27.46 -2.09 1.95
C ASN A 277 26.63 -3.25 1.36
N SER A 278 26.23 -4.20 2.16
CA SER A 278 25.38 -5.30 1.74
C SER A 278 24.54 -5.83 2.90
N GLY A 279 23.43 -6.41 2.57
CA GLY A 279 22.55 -7.05 3.56
C GLY A 279 21.51 -7.94 2.91
N ALA A 280 20.92 -8.81 3.72
CA ALA A 280 19.86 -9.70 3.34
C ALA A 280 18.78 -9.74 4.42
N THR A 281 17.52 -9.73 4.02
CA THR A 281 16.37 -10.03 4.88
C THR A 281 15.67 -11.25 4.32
N PHE A 282 15.45 -12.25 5.17
CA PHE A 282 14.65 -13.43 4.86
C PHE A 282 13.33 -13.36 5.63
N PHE A 283 12.26 -13.83 5.03
CA PHE A 283 10.98 -13.95 5.70
C PHE A 283 10.29 -15.27 5.34
N VAL A 284 9.54 -15.78 6.30
CA VAL A 284 8.73 -16.99 6.17
C VAL A 284 7.36 -16.72 6.74
N ASN A 285 6.34 -17.30 6.14
CA ASN A 285 4.99 -17.34 6.69
C ASN A 285 4.40 -18.73 6.42
N ASN A 286 3.71 -19.27 7.42
CA ASN A 286 2.92 -20.49 7.29
C ASN A 286 1.58 -20.25 7.97
N ARG A 287 0.50 -20.46 7.28
CA ARG A 287 -0.86 -20.35 7.80
C ARG A 287 -1.61 -21.66 7.58
N ASP A 288 -2.35 -22.10 8.59
CA ASP A 288 -3.21 -23.27 8.54
C ASP A 288 -4.54 -22.92 9.22
N ARG A 289 -5.57 -22.68 8.41
CA ARG A 289 -6.94 -22.37 8.84
C ARG A 289 -7.85 -23.54 8.47
N MET A 290 -8.61 -24.00 9.46
CA MET A 290 -9.68 -24.97 9.26
C MET A 290 -10.89 -24.29 8.59
N TRP A 291 -11.72 -25.07 7.92
CA TRP A 291 -13.04 -24.59 7.48
C TRP A 291 -13.92 -24.20 8.66
N TYR A 292 -14.85 -23.30 8.39
CA TYR A 292 -15.86 -22.89 9.34
C TYR A 292 -17.23 -22.92 8.64
N ASP A 293 -18.15 -23.67 9.23
CA ASP A 293 -19.55 -23.77 8.87
C ASP A 293 -20.35 -22.92 9.87
N HIS A 294 -21.10 -21.94 9.36
CA HIS A 294 -21.85 -20.99 10.17
C HIS A 294 -23.20 -21.54 10.60
N ASN A 295 -23.93 -22.15 9.70
CA ASN A 295 -25.35 -22.52 9.83
C ASN A 295 -25.56 -24.01 10.17
N GLY A 296 -24.51 -24.83 10.10
CA GLY A 296 -24.54 -26.25 10.45
C GLY A 296 -25.05 -27.15 9.33
N ASP A 297 -25.02 -26.69 8.08
CA ASP A 297 -25.49 -27.42 6.92
C ASP A 297 -24.41 -28.33 6.26
N ASN A 298 -23.22 -28.40 6.87
CA ASN A 298 -22.05 -29.11 6.38
C ASN A 298 -21.39 -28.46 5.16
N TYR A 299 -21.66 -27.20 4.87
CA TYR A 299 -20.95 -26.40 3.86
C TYR A 299 -20.22 -25.23 4.50
N SER A 300 -19.01 -24.95 4.04
CA SER A 300 -18.17 -23.93 4.67
C SER A 300 -18.50 -22.52 4.17
N GLU A 301 -18.57 -21.56 5.10
CA GLU A 301 -18.54 -20.11 4.83
C GLU A 301 -17.12 -19.55 4.90
N LEU A 302 -16.20 -20.23 5.59
CA LEU A 302 -14.77 -19.98 5.46
C LEU A 302 -14.10 -21.26 4.98
N PRO A 303 -13.40 -21.25 3.84
CA PRO A 303 -12.71 -22.41 3.32
C PRO A 303 -11.49 -22.80 4.17
N VAL A 304 -11.04 -24.04 4.05
CA VAL A 304 -9.69 -24.41 4.46
C VAL A 304 -8.69 -23.51 3.73
N LEU A 305 -7.67 -23.07 4.46
CA LEU A 305 -6.57 -22.30 3.88
C LEU A 305 -5.25 -22.81 4.44
N LYS A 306 -4.35 -23.25 3.58
CA LYS A 306 -2.97 -23.57 3.92
C LYS A 306 -2.04 -22.76 3.03
N ASP A 307 -1.26 -21.88 3.64
CA ASP A 307 -0.33 -20.99 2.95
C ASP A 307 1.09 -21.20 3.47
N ASN A 308 2.05 -21.30 2.55
CA ASN A 308 3.47 -21.36 2.82
C ASN A 308 4.16 -20.31 1.95
N THR A 309 4.64 -19.24 2.56
CA THR A 309 5.37 -18.19 1.86
C THR A 309 6.79 -18.09 2.35
N PHE A 310 7.73 -18.02 1.41
CA PHE A 310 9.13 -17.72 1.65
C PHE A 310 9.59 -16.58 0.77
N GLY A 311 10.46 -15.71 1.27
CA GLY A 311 11.08 -14.68 0.45
C GLY A 311 12.37 -14.15 1.02
N ALA A 312 13.09 -13.44 0.16
CA ALA A 312 14.36 -12.81 0.50
C ALA A 312 14.54 -11.50 -0.25
N ASN A 313 15.06 -10.51 0.46
CA ASN A 313 15.42 -9.21 -0.08
C ASN A 313 16.91 -8.98 0.17
N PHE A 314 17.64 -8.63 -0.87
CA PHE A 314 19.07 -8.35 -0.82
C PHE A 314 19.34 -6.93 -1.29
N PHE A 315 20.34 -6.28 -0.69
CA PHE A 315 20.91 -5.09 -1.27
C PHE A 315 22.45 -5.19 -1.31
N PHE A 316 23.02 -4.52 -2.29
CA PHE A 316 24.46 -4.36 -2.43
C PHE A 316 24.78 -2.96 -2.94
N LEU A 317 25.73 -2.29 -2.30
CA LEU A 317 26.24 -0.97 -2.67
C LEU A 317 27.65 -1.13 -3.26
N PRO A 318 27.79 -1.28 -4.61
CA PRO A 318 29.10 -1.38 -5.26
C PRO A 318 29.96 -0.16 -5.00
N SER A 319 29.33 1.01 -4.84
CA SER A 319 29.95 2.28 -4.48
C SER A 319 28.92 3.18 -3.78
N LYS A 320 29.36 4.34 -3.27
CA LYS A 320 28.48 5.30 -2.56
C LYS A 320 27.34 5.85 -3.42
N ASN A 321 27.47 5.80 -4.73
CA ASN A 321 26.48 6.30 -5.69
C ASN A 321 25.75 5.20 -6.47
N GLN A 322 25.99 3.94 -6.16
CA GLN A 322 25.36 2.79 -6.83
C GLN A 322 24.70 1.87 -5.83
N LYS A 323 23.54 1.32 -6.22
CA LYS A 323 22.76 0.39 -5.43
C LYS A 323 22.18 -0.69 -6.34
N ILE A 324 22.29 -1.93 -5.91
CA ILE A 324 21.58 -3.08 -6.48
C ILE A 324 20.64 -3.62 -5.42
N GLU A 325 19.40 -3.89 -5.78
CA GLU A 325 18.41 -4.56 -4.94
C GLU A 325 17.88 -5.77 -5.70
N VAL A 326 17.75 -6.89 -4.98
CA VAL A 326 17.16 -8.13 -5.51
C VAL A 326 16.11 -8.60 -4.52
N ASN A 327 14.90 -8.82 -5.01
CA ASN A 327 13.80 -9.38 -4.22
C ASN A 327 13.34 -10.67 -4.89
N MET A 328 13.05 -11.69 -4.10
CA MET A 328 12.49 -12.94 -4.56
C MET A 328 11.49 -13.49 -3.55
N GLY A 329 10.47 -14.16 -4.05
CA GLY A 329 9.44 -14.78 -3.22
C GLY A 329 8.86 -16.01 -3.89
N SER A 330 8.48 -16.97 -3.07
CA SER A 330 7.74 -18.17 -3.46
C SER A 330 6.60 -18.37 -2.49
N LEU A 331 5.45 -18.75 -3.03
CA LEU A 331 4.24 -19.02 -2.25
C LEU A 331 3.60 -20.29 -2.79
N HIS A 332 3.14 -21.14 -1.87
CA HIS A 332 2.24 -22.25 -2.15
C HIS A 332 1.00 -22.12 -1.28
N GLU A 333 -0.18 -22.05 -1.89
CA GLU A 333 -1.46 -21.92 -1.22
C GLU A 333 -2.42 -23.02 -1.66
N TYR A 334 -3.09 -23.63 -0.69
CA TYR A 334 -4.19 -24.57 -0.88
C TYR A 334 -5.46 -23.97 -0.25
N ARG A 335 -6.57 -23.94 -1.01
CA ARG A 335 -7.91 -23.58 -0.53
C ARG A 335 -8.91 -24.67 -0.92
N PHE A 336 -9.84 -24.94 -0.03
CA PHE A 336 -10.97 -25.83 -0.29
C PHE A 336 -12.21 -25.33 0.46
N GLY A 337 -13.29 -25.13 -0.25
CA GLY A 337 -14.58 -24.71 0.29
C GLY A 337 -15.76 -25.39 -0.38
N GLY A 338 -16.95 -25.22 0.18
CA GLY A 338 -18.17 -25.94 -0.19
C GLY A 338 -18.47 -27.04 0.82
N GLU A 339 -19.02 -28.16 0.37
CA GLU A 339 -19.35 -29.29 1.24
C GLU A 339 -18.09 -29.82 1.95
N MET A 340 -18.16 -29.94 3.29
CA MET A 340 -17.02 -30.34 4.10
C MET A 340 -16.84 -31.85 4.07
N ILE A 341 -16.17 -32.35 3.04
CA ILE A 341 -15.84 -33.76 2.87
C ILE A 341 -14.37 -34.06 3.02
N THR A 342 -14.05 -35.32 3.22
CA THR A 342 -12.68 -35.85 3.12
C THR A 342 -12.55 -36.63 1.82
N GLY A 343 -11.68 -36.20 0.90
CA GLY A 343 -11.48 -36.83 -0.38
C GLY A 343 -11.25 -35.84 -1.52
N ALA A 344 -11.39 -36.30 -2.74
CA ALA A 344 -11.26 -35.45 -3.91
C ALA A 344 -12.48 -34.52 -4.03
N PRO A 345 -12.30 -33.25 -4.47
CA PRO A 345 -13.36 -32.24 -4.48
C PRO A 345 -14.58 -32.63 -5.33
N HIS A 346 -14.41 -33.40 -6.40
CA HIS A 346 -15.52 -33.83 -7.28
C HIS A 346 -16.49 -34.84 -6.64
N PHE A 347 -16.18 -35.37 -5.45
CA PHE A 347 -17.12 -36.19 -4.68
C PHE A 347 -18.08 -35.36 -3.81
N ALA A 348 -17.78 -34.08 -3.59
CA ALA A 348 -18.68 -33.15 -2.91
C ALA A 348 -19.87 -32.81 -3.81
N MET A 349 -21.03 -32.57 -3.20
CA MET A 349 -22.22 -32.12 -3.92
C MET A 349 -22.00 -30.73 -4.55
N GLN A 350 -21.24 -29.87 -3.87
CA GLN A 350 -20.76 -28.60 -4.40
C GLN A 350 -19.44 -28.28 -3.71
N SER A 351 -18.40 -27.99 -4.49
CA SER A 351 -17.14 -27.54 -3.91
C SER A 351 -16.27 -26.77 -4.89
N GLU A 352 -15.32 -26.07 -4.31
CA GLU A 352 -14.30 -25.34 -5.01
C GLU A 352 -12.92 -25.58 -4.36
N GLU A 353 -11.96 -26.00 -5.17
CA GLU A 353 -10.56 -26.21 -4.75
C GLU A 353 -9.65 -25.29 -5.56
N ARG A 354 -8.63 -24.74 -4.92
CA ARG A 354 -7.57 -23.93 -5.54
C ARG A 354 -6.22 -24.29 -4.96
N VAL A 355 -5.28 -24.62 -5.83
CA VAL A 355 -3.87 -24.81 -5.48
C VAL A 355 -3.04 -23.81 -6.28
N HIS A 356 -2.40 -22.87 -5.61
CA HIS A 356 -1.59 -21.84 -6.23
C HIS A 356 -0.12 -22.08 -5.93
N ASP A 357 0.72 -22.07 -6.97
CA ASP A 357 2.17 -21.97 -6.89
C ASP A 357 2.61 -20.66 -7.53
N VAL A 358 3.16 -19.74 -6.74
CA VAL A 358 3.61 -18.43 -7.18
C VAL A 358 5.11 -18.29 -6.99
N LEU A 359 5.79 -17.87 -8.05
CA LEU A 359 7.19 -17.47 -8.01
C LEU A 359 7.31 -16.06 -8.54
N LEU A 360 7.92 -15.16 -7.76
CA LEU A 360 8.10 -13.77 -8.14
C LEU A 360 9.50 -13.27 -7.81
N GLY A 361 9.96 -12.27 -8.56
CA GLY A 361 11.22 -11.61 -8.25
C GLY A 361 11.47 -10.38 -9.10
N ASN A 362 12.37 -9.53 -8.59
CA ASN A 362 12.88 -8.39 -9.33
C ASN A 362 14.34 -8.10 -8.99
N ILE A 363 15.01 -7.45 -9.91
CA ILE A 363 16.32 -6.85 -9.75
C ILE A 363 16.25 -5.39 -10.17
N ASP A 364 16.73 -4.50 -9.29
CA ASP A 364 16.78 -3.06 -9.50
C ASP A 364 18.24 -2.59 -9.40
N TYR A 365 18.68 -1.79 -10.36
CA TYR A 365 19.97 -1.11 -10.33
C TYR A 365 19.75 0.39 -10.36
N GLN A 366 20.30 1.11 -9.40
CA GLN A 366 20.27 2.55 -9.31
C GLN A 366 21.69 3.11 -9.32
N ILE A 367 21.89 4.15 -10.11
CA ILE A 367 23.12 4.97 -10.09
C ILE A 367 22.76 6.45 -9.95
N ASN A 368 23.44 7.13 -9.03
CA ASN A 368 23.35 8.58 -8.85
C ASN A 368 24.60 9.23 -9.44
N PHE A 369 24.45 10.33 -10.16
CA PHE A 369 25.55 11.06 -10.83
C PHE A 369 25.27 12.56 -10.81
N ASN A 370 26.18 13.39 -11.33
CA ASN A 370 26.11 14.85 -11.24
C ASN A 370 25.89 15.35 -9.79
N ASP A 371 26.74 14.91 -8.86
CA ASP A 371 26.68 15.26 -7.45
C ASP A 371 25.28 15.00 -6.82
N GLY A 372 24.63 13.92 -7.25
CA GLY A 372 23.30 13.52 -6.78
C GLY A 372 22.13 14.27 -7.42
N ASN A 373 22.39 15.17 -8.38
CA ASN A 373 21.30 15.86 -9.11
C ASN A 373 20.64 14.98 -10.15
N SER A 374 21.24 13.85 -10.50
CA SER A 374 20.69 12.90 -11.47
C SER A 374 20.69 11.49 -10.90
N SER A 375 19.66 10.71 -11.22
CA SER A 375 19.62 9.28 -10.92
C SER A 375 19.05 8.51 -12.10
N LEU A 376 19.65 7.38 -12.44
CA LEU A 376 19.13 6.39 -13.36
C LEU A 376 18.77 5.14 -12.56
N ILE A 377 17.55 4.66 -12.73
CA ILE A 377 17.07 3.40 -12.18
C ILE A 377 16.71 2.50 -13.36
N THR A 378 17.24 1.28 -13.40
CA THR A 378 16.85 0.24 -14.35
C THR A 378 16.39 -0.98 -13.59
N TYR A 379 15.42 -1.73 -14.12
CA TYR A 379 14.91 -2.89 -13.44
C TYR A 379 14.37 -3.95 -14.39
N LEU A 380 14.35 -5.18 -13.87
CA LEU A 380 13.65 -6.32 -14.43
C LEU A 380 12.83 -6.96 -13.32
N ALA A 381 11.59 -7.34 -13.63
CA ALA A 381 10.72 -8.05 -12.70
C ALA A 381 9.96 -9.15 -13.46
N ALA A 382 9.65 -10.23 -12.75
CA ALA A 382 8.85 -11.32 -13.30
C ALA A 382 8.04 -11.98 -12.20
N GLN A 383 6.88 -12.50 -12.58
CA GLN A 383 6.06 -13.38 -11.76
C GLN A 383 5.48 -14.49 -12.61
N GLN A 384 5.42 -15.69 -12.06
CA GLN A 384 4.69 -16.82 -12.61
C GLN A 384 3.75 -17.36 -11.54
N THR A 385 2.50 -17.55 -11.92
CA THR A 385 1.47 -18.16 -11.08
C THR A 385 0.93 -19.38 -11.84
N LYS A 386 1.04 -20.55 -11.24
CA LYS A 386 0.33 -21.75 -11.65
C LYS A 386 -0.83 -21.97 -10.69
N ARG A 387 -2.00 -22.29 -11.23
CA ARG A 387 -3.17 -22.67 -10.45
C ARG A 387 -3.74 -23.98 -11.00
N ASP A 388 -3.83 -24.99 -10.13
CA ASP A 388 -4.67 -26.15 -10.37
C ASP A 388 -5.98 -25.93 -9.60
N HIS A 389 -7.13 -26.12 -10.23
CA HIS A 389 -8.40 -25.78 -9.61
C HIS A 389 -9.53 -26.74 -10.00
N TYR A 390 -10.56 -26.73 -9.16
CA TYR A 390 -11.83 -27.40 -9.37
C TYR A 390 -12.95 -26.45 -8.97
N THR A 391 -14.02 -26.36 -9.76
CA THR A 391 -15.29 -25.71 -9.43
C THR A 391 -16.41 -26.57 -9.97
N GLY A 392 -17.22 -27.17 -9.11
CA GLY A 392 -18.24 -28.10 -9.60
C GLY A 392 -19.41 -28.30 -8.64
N ILE A 393 -20.60 -28.49 -9.25
CA ILE A 393 -21.80 -29.02 -8.62
C ILE A 393 -21.98 -30.43 -9.13
N ARG A 394 -22.00 -31.40 -8.22
CA ARG A 394 -22.26 -32.80 -8.55
C ARG A 394 -23.77 -33.02 -8.70
N PRO A 395 -24.25 -33.64 -9.81
CA PRO A 395 -25.62 -34.06 -9.93
C PRO A 395 -26.04 -35.04 -8.83
N GLU A 396 -27.34 -35.32 -8.72
CA GLU A 396 -27.84 -36.27 -7.75
C GLU A 396 -27.21 -37.65 -7.93
N VAL A 397 -26.89 -38.31 -6.81
CA VAL A 397 -26.28 -39.65 -6.83
C VAL A 397 -27.11 -40.64 -7.65
N GLY A 398 -26.51 -41.23 -8.65
CA GLY A 398 -27.15 -42.11 -9.61
C GLY A 398 -27.49 -41.45 -10.97
N THR A 399 -27.26 -40.13 -11.10
CA THR A 399 -27.28 -39.39 -12.38
C THR A 399 -25.95 -38.68 -12.63
N ASP A 400 -24.93 -38.97 -11.83
CA ASP A 400 -23.66 -38.25 -11.73
C ASP A 400 -22.50 -39.00 -12.47
N GLU A 401 -22.82 -40.01 -13.31
CA GLU A 401 -21.82 -40.81 -13.99
C GLU A 401 -20.90 -39.97 -14.89
N GLU A 402 -21.42 -39.00 -15.61
CA GLU A 402 -20.63 -38.15 -16.50
C GLU A 402 -19.74 -37.19 -15.69
N HIS A 403 -20.24 -36.60 -14.62
CA HIS A 403 -19.46 -35.76 -13.72
C HIS A 403 -18.30 -36.53 -13.07
N LEU A 404 -18.54 -37.74 -12.63
CA LEU A 404 -17.50 -38.60 -12.06
C LEU A 404 -16.49 -39.12 -13.09
N ALA A 405 -16.91 -39.27 -14.35
CA ALA A 405 -16.02 -39.70 -15.44
C ALA A 405 -15.16 -38.53 -16.00
N ASN A 406 -15.71 -37.31 -16.02
CA ASN A 406 -15.07 -36.12 -16.54
C ASN A 406 -15.29 -34.90 -15.60
N PRO A 407 -14.74 -34.94 -14.37
CA PRO A 407 -14.95 -33.85 -13.40
C PRO A 407 -14.29 -32.55 -13.88
N PRO A 408 -14.89 -31.37 -13.55
CA PRO A 408 -14.45 -30.08 -14.07
C PRO A 408 -13.20 -29.53 -13.36
N TYR A 409 -12.08 -30.26 -13.50
CA TYR A 409 -10.77 -29.77 -13.12
C TYR A 409 -10.24 -28.82 -14.18
N GLY A 410 -9.63 -27.75 -13.72
CA GLY A 410 -8.99 -26.76 -14.58
C GLY A 410 -7.54 -26.52 -14.19
N THR A 411 -6.83 -25.92 -15.12
CA THR A 411 -5.45 -25.46 -14.92
C THR A 411 -5.30 -24.05 -15.45
N SER A 412 -4.55 -23.22 -14.71
CA SER A 412 -4.24 -21.88 -15.16
C SER A 412 -2.73 -21.64 -15.06
N LEU A 413 -2.22 -20.88 -16.00
CA LEU A 413 -0.84 -20.39 -15.97
C LEU A 413 -0.83 -18.92 -16.33
N ASN A 414 -0.23 -18.11 -15.47
CA ASN A 414 -0.03 -16.70 -15.77
C ASN A 414 1.44 -16.34 -15.59
N THR A 415 2.02 -15.69 -16.60
CA THR A 415 3.40 -15.21 -16.57
C THR A 415 3.44 -13.72 -16.90
N THR A 416 3.80 -12.91 -15.91
CA THR A 416 4.01 -11.46 -16.06
C THR A 416 5.50 -11.15 -16.08
N LYS A 417 5.95 -10.39 -17.07
CA LYS A 417 7.34 -9.93 -17.22
C LYS A 417 7.34 -8.42 -17.39
N GLN A 418 8.22 -7.74 -16.67
CA GLN A 418 8.37 -6.29 -16.76
C GLN A 418 9.86 -5.92 -16.82
N GLY A 419 10.18 -4.93 -17.64
CA GLY A 419 11.49 -4.29 -17.67
C GLY A 419 11.35 -2.82 -17.96
N GLY A 420 12.22 -2.01 -17.40
CA GLY A 420 12.13 -0.57 -17.63
C GLY A 420 13.32 0.22 -17.10
N PHE A 421 13.26 1.51 -17.39
CA PHE A 421 14.21 2.48 -16.83
C PHE A 421 13.50 3.78 -16.45
N GLN A 422 14.09 4.51 -15.54
CA GLN A 422 13.68 5.85 -15.13
C GLN A 422 14.90 6.72 -14.90
N LEU A 423 14.93 7.87 -15.55
CA LEU A 423 15.92 8.93 -15.37
C LEU A 423 15.28 10.10 -14.65
N ASN A 424 15.86 10.51 -13.52
CA ASN A 424 15.49 11.74 -12.82
C ASN A 424 16.64 12.74 -12.95
N HIS A 425 16.29 13.99 -13.19
CA HIS A 425 17.26 15.09 -13.26
C HIS A 425 16.73 16.33 -12.57
N LYS A 426 17.50 16.85 -11.60
CA LYS A 426 17.15 18.06 -10.87
C LYS A 426 17.72 19.30 -11.57
N ILE A 427 16.85 20.23 -11.93
CA ILE A 427 17.16 21.50 -12.58
C ILE A 427 16.85 22.63 -11.60
N ASN A 428 17.85 23.45 -11.26
CA ASN A 428 17.70 24.55 -10.29
C ASN A 428 17.61 25.95 -10.94
N LYS A 429 17.60 26.04 -12.28
CA LYS A 429 17.78 27.30 -13.02
C LYS A 429 16.49 27.95 -13.59
N LEU A 430 15.34 27.28 -13.50
CA LEU A 430 14.08 27.75 -14.11
C LEU A 430 13.06 28.05 -12.99
N PHE A 431 12.98 29.28 -12.52
CA PHE A 431 11.97 29.77 -11.56
C PHE A 431 11.81 28.89 -10.30
N GLY A 432 12.82 28.19 -9.85
CA GLY A 432 12.84 27.28 -8.71
C GLY A 432 13.29 25.86 -9.03
N PRO A 433 13.48 25.01 -8.00
CA PRO A 433 13.86 23.61 -8.20
C PRO A 433 12.80 22.83 -8.98
N ASN A 434 13.24 22.08 -9.97
CA ASN A 434 12.42 21.19 -10.77
C ASN A 434 13.06 19.82 -10.86
N VAL A 435 12.31 18.75 -10.57
CA VAL A 435 12.73 17.38 -10.83
C VAL A 435 12.05 16.90 -12.10
N PHE A 436 12.80 16.79 -13.17
CA PHE A 436 12.34 16.23 -14.42
C PHE A 436 12.56 14.72 -14.42
N THR A 437 11.52 13.97 -14.73
CA THR A 437 11.52 12.51 -14.77
C THR A 437 11.07 12.03 -16.14
N ILE A 438 11.84 11.14 -16.75
CA ILE A 438 11.46 10.40 -17.95
C ILE A 438 11.72 8.91 -17.72
N GLY A 439 10.84 8.06 -18.23
CA GLY A 439 11.05 6.63 -18.17
C GLY A 439 10.24 5.88 -19.22
N SER A 440 10.61 4.63 -19.42
CA SER A 440 9.88 3.70 -20.27
C SER A 440 9.82 2.33 -19.62
N GLU A 441 8.70 1.65 -19.82
CA GLU A 441 8.37 0.36 -19.23
C GLU A 441 7.77 -0.55 -20.29
N TYR A 442 8.27 -1.76 -20.36
CA TYR A 442 7.71 -2.87 -21.12
C TYR A 442 7.06 -3.85 -20.16
N VAL A 443 5.81 -4.20 -20.39
CA VAL A 443 5.08 -5.21 -19.63
C VAL A 443 4.53 -6.24 -20.60
N SER A 444 4.75 -7.51 -20.34
CA SER A 444 4.12 -8.63 -21.01
C SER A 444 3.39 -9.46 -19.98
N ASP A 445 2.11 -9.67 -20.19
CA ASP A 445 1.25 -10.51 -19.37
C ASP A 445 0.63 -11.59 -20.24
N ASP A 446 0.82 -12.85 -19.86
CA ASP A 446 0.43 -14.04 -20.60
C ASP A 446 -0.39 -14.92 -19.66
N VAL A 447 -1.69 -15.05 -19.92
CA VAL A 447 -2.64 -15.77 -19.08
C VAL A 447 -3.36 -16.85 -19.88
N MET A 448 -3.36 -18.06 -19.37
CA MET A 448 -4.16 -19.19 -19.83
C MET A 448 -4.96 -19.71 -18.64
N ASP A 449 -6.24 -19.94 -18.83
CA ASP A 449 -7.14 -20.60 -17.88
C ASP A 449 -8.09 -21.52 -18.62
N GLU A 450 -8.08 -22.81 -18.31
CA GLU A 450 -8.81 -23.84 -19.04
C GLU A 450 -9.55 -24.79 -18.10
N ILE A 451 -10.83 -25.05 -18.41
CA ILE A 451 -11.63 -26.15 -17.85
C ILE A 451 -12.31 -26.86 -19.02
N SER A 452 -11.71 -27.96 -19.45
CA SER A 452 -12.16 -28.68 -20.64
C SER A 452 -13.58 -29.22 -20.49
N ALA A 453 -14.00 -29.63 -19.28
CA ALA A 453 -15.36 -30.11 -18.99
C ALA A 453 -16.44 -29.05 -19.21
N TYR A 454 -16.11 -27.76 -19.13
CA TYR A 454 -17.01 -26.63 -19.37
C TYR A 454 -16.83 -25.97 -20.73
N ASN A 455 -16.02 -26.51 -21.62
CA ASN A 455 -15.58 -25.87 -22.86
C ASN A 455 -15.07 -24.44 -22.63
N TYR A 456 -14.46 -24.19 -21.45
CA TYR A 456 -13.98 -22.90 -21.04
C TYR A 456 -12.48 -22.75 -21.28
N LEU A 457 -12.11 -21.71 -22.01
CA LEU A 457 -10.72 -21.34 -22.26
C LEU A 457 -10.58 -19.82 -22.32
N ILE A 458 -9.71 -19.29 -21.50
CA ILE A 458 -9.11 -17.95 -21.69
C ILE A 458 -7.63 -18.15 -22.01
N ASP A 459 -7.22 -17.73 -23.20
CA ASP A 459 -5.81 -17.73 -23.63
C ASP A 459 -5.50 -16.36 -24.21
N GLN A 460 -4.84 -15.51 -23.43
CA GLN A 460 -4.62 -14.13 -23.79
C GLN A 460 -3.21 -13.66 -23.43
N LYS A 461 -2.52 -13.14 -24.43
CA LYS A 461 -1.23 -12.46 -24.28
C LYS A 461 -1.35 -10.98 -24.53
N VAL A 462 -0.97 -10.18 -23.54
CA VAL A 462 -1.00 -8.73 -23.60
C VAL A 462 0.42 -8.16 -23.51
N ILE A 463 0.72 -7.20 -24.35
CA ILE A 463 1.98 -6.46 -24.34
C ILE A 463 1.67 -4.97 -24.25
N THR A 464 2.33 -4.29 -23.32
CA THR A 464 2.24 -2.83 -23.19
C THR A 464 3.63 -2.21 -23.17
N LEU A 465 3.84 -1.22 -24.03
CA LEU A 465 5.00 -0.33 -23.97
C LEU A 465 4.52 1.06 -23.54
N GLY A 466 4.89 1.44 -22.30
CA GLY A 466 4.54 2.72 -21.70
C GLY A 466 5.76 3.62 -21.59
N THR A 467 5.64 4.87 -22.03
CA THR A 467 6.66 5.92 -21.86
C THR A 467 6.03 7.08 -21.12
N PHE A 468 6.69 7.60 -20.09
CA PHE A 468 6.17 8.72 -19.30
C PHE A 468 7.20 9.84 -19.15
N VAL A 469 6.67 11.05 -19.05
CA VAL A 469 7.43 12.26 -18.76
C VAL A 469 6.71 13.06 -17.69
N GLN A 470 7.48 13.62 -16.77
CA GLN A 470 6.94 14.38 -15.63
C GLN A 470 7.90 15.49 -15.23
N SER A 471 7.33 16.61 -14.81
CA SER A 471 7.99 17.74 -14.19
C SER A 471 7.36 18.00 -12.82
N ASP A 472 8.14 17.91 -11.75
CA ASP A 472 7.76 18.24 -10.39
C ASP A 472 8.51 19.52 -10.00
N TRP A 473 7.79 20.64 -9.99
CA TRP A 473 8.35 21.97 -10.00
C TRP A 473 7.94 22.77 -8.75
N ASP A 474 8.91 23.08 -7.91
CA ASP A 474 8.73 24.02 -6.79
C ASP A 474 8.84 25.46 -7.32
N LEU A 475 7.71 26.03 -7.78
CA LEU A 475 7.62 27.39 -8.33
C LEU A 475 7.95 28.44 -7.27
N THR A 476 7.54 28.22 -6.04
CA THR A 476 7.89 28.97 -4.85
C THR A 476 8.00 28.04 -3.64
N GLU A 477 8.45 28.52 -2.50
CA GLU A 477 8.47 27.73 -1.25
C GLU A 477 7.06 27.19 -0.84
N ASN A 478 6.01 27.89 -1.27
CA ASN A 478 4.63 27.58 -0.93
C ASN A 478 3.83 26.95 -2.06
N PHE A 479 4.32 26.96 -3.29
CA PHE A 479 3.57 26.51 -4.46
C PHE A 479 4.38 25.51 -5.30
N ASN A 480 3.88 24.30 -5.40
CA ASN A 480 4.44 23.24 -6.23
C ASN A 480 3.44 22.84 -7.32
N LEU A 481 3.96 22.64 -8.53
CA LEU A 481 3.25 22.19 -9.72
C LEU A 481 3.85 20.87 -10.20
N LEU A 482 3.04 19.84 -10.24
CA LEU A 482 3.38 18.58 -10.88
C LEU A 482 2.59 18.45 -12.16
N SER A 483 3.27 18.28 -13.28
CA SER A 483 2.66 18.00 -14.58
C SER A 483 3.34 16.83 -15.26
N GLY A 484 2.59 16.03 -15.98
CA GLY A 484 3.14 14.89 -16.68
C GLY A 484 2.15 14.25 -17.63
N ALA A 485 2.66 13.35 -18.46
CA ALA A 485 1.86 12.52 -19.34
C ALA A 485 2.54 11.16 -19.54
N ARG A 486 1.72 10.15 -19.76
CA ARG A 486 2.15 8.81 -20.14
C ARG A 486 1.55 8.46 -21.50
N PHE A 487 2.31 7.75 -22.30
CA PHE A 487 1.98 7.28 -23.64
C PHE A 487 2.09 5.77 -23.64
N ASP A 488 0.96 5.06 -23.76
CA ASP A 488 0.90 3.61 -23.75
C ASP A 488 0.50 3.07 -25.13
N LYS A 489 1.33 2.20 -25.70
CA LYS A 489 0.97 1.33 -26.82
C LYS A 489 0.64 -0.05 -26.25
N HIS A 490 -0.63 -0.41 -26.35
CA HIS A 490 -1.17 -1.65 -25.82
C HIS A 490 -1.52 -2.60 -26.98
N SER A 491 -1.23 -3.90 -26.86
CA SER A 491 -1.41 -4.86 -27.96
C SER A 491 -2.87 -5.06 -28.39
N LEU A 492 -3.82 -4.84 -27.50
CA LEU A 492 -5.26 -4.96 -27.78
C LEU A 492 -5.89 -3.63 -28.26
N LEU A 493 -5.11 -2.57 -28.46
CA LEU A 493 -5.60 -1.27 -28.87
C LEU A 493 -4.94 -0.79 -30.16
N ASP A 494 -5.74 -0.31 -31.10
CA ASP A 494 -5.26 0.24 -32.35
C ASP A 494 -4.45 1.51 -32.16
N ASN A 495 -4.93 2.38 -31.26
CA ASN A 495 -4.35 3.69 -31.01
C ASN A 495 -3.51 3.72 -29.72
N MET A 496 -2.54 4.62 -29.70
CA MET A 496 -1.79 4.93 -28.50
C MET A 496 -2.66 5.69 -27.50
N VAL A 497 -2.61 5.27 -26.25
CA VAL A 497 -3.31 5.91 -25.14
C VAL A 497 -2.44 7.00 -24.54
N VAL A 498 -2.99 8.20 -24.38
CA VAL A 498 -2.32 9.31 -23.68
C VAL A 498 -3.03 9.60 -22.37
N SER A 499 -2.29 9.56 -21.28
CA SER A 499 -2.80 9.78 -19.90
C SER A 499 -2.09 10.98 -19.26
N PRO A 500 -2.59 12.22 -19.45
CA PRO A 500 -2.06 13.42 -18.81
C PRO A 500 -2.48 13.49 -17.33
N ARG A 501 -1.65 14.20 -16.54
CA ARG A 501 -1.97 14.63 -15.17
C ARG A 501 -1.44 16.02 -14.86
N LEU A 502 -2.13 16.68 -13.95
CA LEU A 502 -1.75 17.96 -13.37
C LEU A 502 -2.10 17.96 -11.90
N SER A 503 -1.14 18.28 -11.03
CA SER A 503 -1.39 18.37 -9.58
C SER A 503 -0.74 19.63 -9.01
N LEU A 504 -1.47 20.30 -8.13
CA LEU A 504 -1.06 21.52 -7.47
C LEU A 504 -1.00 21.29 -5.97
N LEU A 505 0.05 21.79 -5.33
CA LEU A 505 0.16 21.90 -3.88
C LEU A 505 0.38 23.35 -3.52
N TYR A 506 -0.50 23.90 -2.69
CA TYR A 506 -0.34 25.21 -2.10
C TYR A 506 -0.25 25.11 -0.57
N LYS A 507 0.86 25.59 0.00
CA LYS A 507 1.12 25.64 1.43
C LYS A 507 0.77 27.04 1.94
N LEU A 508 -0.43 27.21 2.51
CA LEU A 508 -0.85 28.47 3.09
C LEU A 508 0.01 28.80 4.34
N ARG A 509 0.29 27.77 5.14
CA ARG A 509 1.19 27.79 6.32
C ARG A 509 1.88 26.43 6.42
N LYS A 510 2.83 26.28 7.35
CA LYS A 510 3.47 24.98 7.61
C LYS A 510 2.44 23.88 7.90
N GLU A 511 1.38 24.22 8.62
CA GLU A 511 0.35 23.32 9.08
C GLU A 511 -0.79 23.11 8.08
N THR A 512 -1.02 24.05 7.13
CA THR A 512 -2.20 24.03 6.25
C THR A 512 -1.79 23.94 4.79
N GLN A 513 -2.27 22.90 4.11
CA GLN A 513 -1.96 22.61 2.73
C GLN A 513 -3.24 22.36 1.92
N PHE A 514 -3.27 22.88 0.71
CA PHE A 514 -4.31 22.63 -0.28
C PHE A 514 -3.70 21.85 -1.44
N ARG A 515 -4.41 20.82 -1.90
CA ARG A 515 -4.04 20.05 -3.09
C ARG A 515 -5.21 20.01 -4.04
N MET A 516 -4.89 20.02 -5.33
CA MET A 516 -5.85 19.79 -6.40
C MET A 516 -5.16 18.94 -7.47
N SER A 517 -5.81 17.89 -7.93
CA SER A 517 -5.27 16.98 -8.95
C SER A 517 -6.31 16.69 -10.01
N TYR A 518 -5.89 16.79 -11.26
CA TYR A 518 -6.61 16.29 -12.42
C TYR A 518 -5.77 15.23 -13.12
N SER A 519 -6.38 14.11 -13.47
CA SER A 519 -5.72 13.03 -14.20
C SER A 519 -6.71 12.29 -15.08
N THR A 520 -6.20 11.69 -16.14
CA THR A 520 -6.95 10.73 -16.94
C THR A 520 -6.34 9.35 -16.78
N GLY A 521 -7.12 8.34 -17.08
CA GLY A 521 -6.69 6.93 -17.02
C GLY A 521 -7.43 6.09 -18.03
N PHE A 522 -7.04 4.83 -18.13
CA PHE A 522 -7.70 3.85 -18.96
C PHE A 522 -7.62 2.44 -18.36
N ARG A 523 -8.52 1.59 -18.79
CA ARG A 523 -8.49 0.16 -18.57
C ARG A 523 -8.64 -0.55 -19.91
N ALA A 524 -7.72 -1.45 -20.21
CA ALA A 524 -7.71 -2.15 -21.49
C ALA A 524 -8.81 -3.23 -21.56
N PRO A 525 -9.27 -3.62 -22.76
CA PRO A 525 -10.26 -4.68 -22.95
C PRO A 525 -9.63 -6.07 -22.84
N GLN A 526 -9.05 -6.38 -21.69
CA GLN A 526 -8.40 -7.66 -21.40
C GLN A 526 -9.14 -8.41 -20.31
N ALA A 527 -8.82 -9.69 -20.11
CA ALA A 527 -9.29 -10.46 -18.98
C ALA A 527 -8.70 -9.89 -17.67
N PHE A 528 -9.53 -9.82 -16.64
CA PHE A 528 -9.14 -9.42 -15.28
C PHE A 528 -9.48 -10.53 -14.29
N ASP A 529 -9.12 -10.33 -13.04
CA ASP A 529 -9.39 -11.25 -11.93
C ASP A 529 -10.87 -11.67 -11.85
N THR A 530 -11.78 -10.73 -11.99
CA THR A 530 -13.23 -11.00 -11.97
C THR A 530 -13.68 -11.91 -13.11
N ASP A 531 -13.04 -11.84 -14.27
CA ASP A 531 -13.41 -12.62 -15.45
C ASP A 531 -12.87 -14.08 -15.35
N LEU A 532 -11.86 -14.31 -14.52
CA LEU A 532 -11.27 -15.63 -14.23
C LEU A 532 -11.89 -16.30 -12.99
N HIS A 533 -12.86 -15.66 -12.36
CA HIS A 533 -13.56 -16.16 -11.20
C HIS A 533 -14.90 -16.79 -11.64
N MET A 534 -15.03 -18.08 -11.42
CA MET A 534 -16.31 -18.79 -11.55
C MET A 534 -17.00 -18.83 -10.20
N ALA A 535 -18.29 -18.68 -10.19
CA ALA A 535 -19.10 -18.68 -8.98
C ALA A 535 -20.28 -19.66 -9.15
N PHE A 536 -20.84 -20.10 -8.03
CA PHE A 536 -22.09 -20.85 -8.03
C PHE A 536 -23.23 -19.84 -7.93
N ALA A 537 -24.12 -19.85 -8.92
CA ALA A 537 -25.30 -19.00 -8.96
C ALA A 537 -26.36 -19.62 -9.87
N GLY A 538 -27.65 -19.33 -9.66
CA GLY A 538 -28.73 -19.85 -10.49
C GLY A 538 -28.88 -21.39 -10.46
N GLY A 539 -28.38 -22.06 -9.43
CA GLY A 539 -28.33 -23.53 -9.38
C GLY A 539 -27.27 -24.17 -10.27
N GLY A 540 -26.38 -23.38 -10.89
CA GLY A 540 -25.33 -23.79 -11.80
C GLY A 540 -24.01 -23.05 -11.58
N ILE A 541 -23.16 -23.04 -12.62
CA ILE A 541 -21.88 -22.32 -12.63
C ILE A 541 -22.05 -21.02 -13.42
N SER A 542 -21.84 -19.90 -12.77
CA SER A 542 -21.82 -18.58 -13.42
C SER A 542 -20.44 -18.34 -14.06
N ARG A 543 -20.44 -17.98 -15.36
CA ARG A 543 -19.22 -17.74 -16.16
C ARG A 543 -19.30 -16.41 -16.89
N ILE A 544 -18.13 -15.79 -17.07
CA ILE A 544 -18.00 -14.51 -17.76
C ILE A 544 -17.24 -14.73 -19.07
N VAL A 545 -17.80 -14.28 -20.18
CA VAL A 545 -17.16 -14.25 -21.50
C VAL A 545 -16.89 -12.79 -21.91
N LEU A 546 -15.85 -12.59 -22.71
CA LEU A 546 -15.48 -11.25 -23.21
C LEU A 546 -16.13 -11.03 -24.57
N ALA A 547 -16.80 -9.90 -24.77
CA ALA A 547 -17.33 -9.54 -26.07
C ALA A 547 -16.20 -9.23 -27.06
N ASP A 548 -16.36 -9.63 -28.32
CA ASP A 548 -15.35 -9.44 -29.40
C ASP A 548 -15.09 -7.96 -29.74
N ASP A 549 -16.06 -7.08 -29.47
CA ASP A 549 -16.02 -5.66 -29.78
C ASP A 549 -15.66 -4.76 -28.58
N LEU A 550 -15.12 -5.34 -27.51
CA LEU A 550 -14.68 -4.60 -26.33
C LEU A 550 -13.67 -3.50 -26.68
N LYS A 551 -13.92 -2.31 -26.14
CA LYS A 551 -13.04 -1.13 -26.23
C LYS A 551 -12.46 -0.83 -24.85
N GLU A 552 -11.43 0.01 -24.82
CA GLU A 552 -10.90 0.50 -23.57
C GLU A 552 -11.87 1.42 -22.84
N GLU A 553 -11.98 1.31 -21.55
CA GLU A 553 -12.58 2.33 -20.71
C GLU A 553 -11.64 3.52 -20.56
N ARG A 554 -12.19 4.73 -20.51
CA ARG A 554 -11.44 5.98 -20.29
C ARG A 554 -11.96 6.69 -19.06
N SER A 555 -11.06 7.24 -18.25
CA SER A 555 -11.45 7.99 -17.06
C SER A 555 -10.94 9.42 -17.06
N LYS A 556 -11.72 10.28 -16.40
CA LYS A 556 -11.35 11.64 -16.00
C LYS A 556 -11.58 11.76 -14.50
N SER A 557 -10.51 12.01 -13.76
CA SER A 557 -10.56 12.11 -12.30
C SER A 557 -10.13 13.51 -11.84
N LEU A 558 -10.90 14.07 -10.92
CA LEU A 558 -10.60 15.33 -10.24
C LEU A 558 -10.65 15.09 -8.74
N SER A 559 -9.62 15.53 -8.00
CA SER A 559 -9.65 15.56 -6.55
C SER A 559 -9.16 16.90 -6.01
N ALA A 560 -9.71 17.30 -4.87
CA ALA A 560 -9.29 18.48 -4.15
C ALA A 560 -9.28 18.21 -2.65
N SER A 561 -8.26 18.70 -1.94
CA SER A 561 -8.16 18.45 -0.50
C SER A 561 -7.60 19.62 0.28
N VAL A 562 -7.96 19.62 1.56
CA VAL A 562 -7.39 20.47 2.61
C VAL A 562 -6.79 19.55 3.67
N ASN A 563 -5.51 19.75 3.95
CA ASN A 563 -4.79 19.05 5.01
C ASN A 563 -4.39 20.07 6.08
N TYR A 564 -4.63 19.74 7.32
CA TYR A 564 -4.11 20.46 8.48
C TYR A 564 -3.38 19.51 9.38
N ASP A 565 -2.10 19.77 9.66
CA ASP A 565 -1.26 18.98 10.53
C ASP A 565 -0.49 19.88 11.48
N LYS A 566 -0.67 19.70 12.78
CA LYS A 566 0.02 20.44 13.80
C LYS A 566 0.82 19.50 14.69
N ALA A 567 2.13 19.75 14.77
CA ALA A 567 3.04 19.04 15.66
C ALA A 567 3.54 19.99 16.73
N THR A 568 3.52 19.54 17.99
CA THR A 568 4.15 20.18 19.15
C THR A 568 5.04 19.17 19.86
N GLU A 569 5.68 19.56 20.94
CA GLU A 569 6.54 18.67 21.73
C GLU A 569 5.74 17.48 22.34
N HIS A 570 4.48 17.68 22.69
CA HIS A 570 3.66 16.70 23.43
C HIS A 570 2.58 16.04 22.57
N TYR A 571 2.17 16.66 21.47
CA TYR A 571 1.10 16.12 20.64
C TYR A 571 1.27 16.46 19.17
N VAL A 572 0.79 15.54 18.35
CA VAL A 572 0.59 15.73 16.92
C VAL A 572 -0.87 15.44 16.64
N TYR A 573 -1.53 16.33 15.90
CA TYR A 573 -2.88 16.05 15.40
C TYR A 573 -3.06 16.68 14.02
N GLY A 574 -3.93 16.07 13.26
CA GLY A 574 -4.25 16.56 11.92
C GLY A 574 -5.54 15.99 11.39
N PHE A 575 -6.06 16.65 10.37
CA PHE A 575 -7.21 16.21 9.62
C PHE A 575 -7.00 16.47 8.13
N THR A 576 -7.68 15.66 7.33
CA THR A 576 -7.73 15.80 5.87
C THR A 576 -9.17 15.74 5.44
N PHE A 577 -9.60 16.68 4.61
CA PHE A 577 -10.85 16.63 3.87
C PHE A 577 -10.50 16.53 2.38
N GLU A 578 -10.99 15.51 1.70
CA GLU A 578 -10.76 15.28 0.27
C GLU A 578 -12.08 15.05 -0.44
N GLY A 579 -12.40 15.91 -1.41
CA GLY A 579 -13.46 15.67 -2.38
C GLY A 579 -12.89 15.00 -3.63
N PHE A 580 -13.61 14.01 -4.18
CA PHE A 580 -13.22 13.32 -5.40
C PHE A 580 -14.39 13.15 -6.36
N TYR A 581 -14.05 13.15 -7.65
CA TYR A 581 -14.96 12.91 -8.75
C TYR A 581 -14.22 12.13 -9.83
N THR A 582 -14.76 11.01 -10.26
CA THR A 582 -14.26 10.21 -11.37
C THR A 582 -15.41 9.86 -12.30
N HIS A 583 -15.25 10.14 -13.58
CA HIS A 583 -16.15 9.74 -14.63
C HIS A 583 -15.46 8.75 -15.55
N LEU A 584 -16.11 7.64 -15.84
CA LEU A 584 -15.72 6.60 -16.77
C LEU A 584 -16.55 6.76 -18.03
N ASN A 585 -15.91 6.76 -19.22
CA ASN A 585 -16.58 6.54 -20.48
C ASN A 585 -16.42 5.07 -20.86
N ASP A 586 -17.39 4.52 -21.55
CA ASP A 586 -17.39 3.13 -22.02
C ASP A 586 -17.17 2.12 -20.87
N ALA A 587 -17.80 2.39 -19.71
CA ALA A 587 -17.62 1.59 -18.48
C ALA A 587 -18.02 0.13 -18.71
N PHE A 588 -17.19 -0.81 -18.25
CA PHE A 588 -17.51 -2.23 -18.34
C PHE A 588 -18.64 -2.62 -17.39
N TYR A 589 -19.52 -3.47 -17.88
CA TYR A 589 -20.53 -4.16 -17.09
C TYR A 589 -20.68 -5.60 -17.57
N GLN A 590 -21.31 -6.43 -16.76
CA GLN A 590 -21.63 -7.81 -17.10
C GLN A 590 -23.11 -7.84 -17.54
N ASP A 591 -23.33 -8.21 -18.79
CA ASP A 591 -24.64 -8.29 -19.41
C ASP A 591 -25.12 -9.75 -19.34
N PRO A 592 -26.27 -10.05 -18.71
CA PRO A 592 -26.85 -11.39 -18.75
C PRO A 592 -27.00 -11.85 -20.19
N SER A 593 -26.55 -13.04 -20.53
CA SER A 593 -26.51 -13.54 -21.91
C SER A 593 -27.19 -14.91 -22.03
N GLY A 594 -28.01 -15.26 -21.04
CA GLY A 594 -28.75 -16.50 -20.97
C GLY A 594 -28.02 -17.62 -20.23
N GLU A 595 -28.52 -18.83 -20.34
CA GLU A 595 -28.00 -20.03 -19.70
C GLU A 595 -27.59 -21.06 -20.74
N ASP A 596 -26.60 -21.89 -20.41
CA ASP A 596 -26.27 -23.11 -21.13
C ASP A 596 -26.36 -24.34 -20.19
N GLU A 597 -25.90 -25.48 -20.66
CA GLU A 597 -25.96 -26.73 -19.89
C GLU A 597 -25.20 -26.72 -18.55
N PHE A 598 -24.34 -25.73 -18.30
CA PHE A 598 -23.52 -25.59 -17.09
C PHE A 598 -24.05 -24.51 -16.13
N GLY A 599 -24.88 -23.57 -16.61
CA GLY A 599 -25.46 -22.48 -15.84
C GLY A 599 -25.41 -21.13 -16.56
N GLU A 600 -25.46 -20.04 -15.80
CA GLU A 600 -25.57 -18.68 -16.33
C GLU A 600 -24.31 -18.19 -17.03
N VAL A 601 -24.50 -17.45 -18.12
CA VAL A 601 -23.44 -16.82 -18.90
C VAL A 601 -23.63 -15.30 -18.88
N PHE A 602 -22.62 -14.59 -18.43
CA PHE A 602 -22.53 -13.14 -18.52
C PHE A 602 -21.54 -12.72 -19.58
N THR A 603 -21.89 -11.75 -20.40
CA THR A 603 -20.96 -11.16 -21.37
C THR A 603 -20.48 -9.81 -20.88
N LYS A 604 -19.18 -9.66 -20.74
CA LYS A 604 -18.56 -8.37 -20.43
C LYS A 604 -18.61 -7.46 -21.64
N ARG A 605 -19.27 -6.30 -21.49
CA ARG A 605 -19.48 -5.29 -22.53
C ARG A 605 -19.12 -3.89 -22.05
N ASN A 606 -19.02 -2.96 -23.02
CA ASN A 606 -18.96 -1.53 -22.72
C ASN A 606 -20.38 -0.96 -22.61
N GLY A 607 -20.65 -0.23 -21.54
CA GLY A 607 -21.85 0.59 -21.36
C GLY A 607 -21.62 2.05 -21.71
N ALA A 608 -22.61 2.91 -21.43
CA ALA A 608 -22.56 4.35 -21.73
C ALA A 608 -21.48 5.07 -20.91
N GLY A 609 -21.35 4.73 -19.64
CA GLY A 609 -20.40 5.31 -18.73
C GLY A 609 -20.80 5.16 -17.28
N ALA A 610 -19.96 5.66 -16.37
CA ALA A 610 -20.24 5.65 -14.94
C ALA A 610 -19.59 6.83 -14.21
N THR A 611 -20.23 7.28 -13.14
CA THR A 611 -19.75 8.39 -12.32
C THR A 611 -19.63 7.97 -10.87
N VAL A 612 -18.46 8.20 -10.27
CA VAL A 612 -18.22 8.03 -8.84
C VAL A 612 -17.76 9.34 -8.24
N LYS A 613 -18.40 9.78 -7.16
CA LYS A 613 -18.05 11.03 -6.47
C LYS A 613 -18.28 10.90 -4.97
N GLY A 614 -17.51 11.65 -4.20
CA GLY A 614 -17.64 11.60 -2.75
C GLY A 614 -16.72 12.54 -1.99
N LEU A 615 -16.76 12.37 -0.68
CA LEU A 615 -15.96 13.09 0.30
C LEU A 615 -15.34 12.09 1.26
N THR A 616 -14.03 12.17 1.46
CA THR A 616 -13.28 11.42 2.48
C THR A 616 -12.78 12.38 3.55
N MET A 617 -13.02 12.03 4.80
CA MET A 617 -12.57 12.75 5.99
C MET A 617 -11.62 11.87 6.79
N GLU A 618 -10.49 12.41 7.16
CA GLU A 618 -9.48 11.71 7.96
C GLU A 618 -9.16 12.54 9.21
N PHE A 619 -9.04 11.86 10.33
CA PHE A 619 -8.53 12.43 11.57
C PHE A 619 -7.41 11.56 12.10
N ARG A 620 -6.36 12.19 12.61
CA ARG A 620 -5.22 11.53 13.24
C ARG A 620 -4.72 12.35 14.42
N ALA A 621 -4.41 11.68 15.51
CA ALA A 621 -3.86 12.32 16.69
C ALA A 621 -2.88 11.38 17.42
N ASN A 622 -1.85 11.97 18.01
CA ASN A 622 -0.93 11.28 18.90
C ASN A 622 -0.61 12.20 20.08
N PHE A 623 -0.85 11.71 21.29
CA PHE A 623 -0.60 12.43 22.54
C PHE A 623 0.51 11.72 23.32
N GLU A 624 1.61 12.42 23.59
CA GLU A 624 2.78 11.95 24.34
C GLU A 624 3.33 10.58 23.88
N GLN A 625 3.08 10.19 22.64
CA GLN A 625 3.38 8.84 22.11
C GLN A 625 2.68 7.69 22.89
N LYS A 626 1.78 8.01 23.79
CA LYS A 626 1.03 7.04 24.56
C LYS A 626 -0.34 6.76 24.00
N LEU A 627 -1.03 7.77 23.47
CA LEU A 627 -2.35 7.62 22.88
C LEU A 627 -2.31 8.00 21.42
N GLN A 628 -2.63 7.06 20.56
CA GLN A 628 -2.74 7.22 19.11
C GLN A 628 -4.18 6.98 18.67
N ILE A 629 -4.73 7.87 17.85
CA ILE A 629 -6.07 7.79 17.28
C ILE A 629 -5.97 8.05 15.79
N GLU A 630 -6.59 7.19 15.01
CA GLU A 630 -6.80 7.38 13.57
C GLU A 630 -8.22 7.05 13.20
N SER A 631 -8.80 7.80 12.28
CA SER A 631 -10.11 7.47 11.72
C SER A 631 -10.24 8.00 10.30
N GLY A 632 -11.02 7.29 9.50
CA GLY A 632 -11.40 7.67 8.15
C GLY A 632 -12.88 7.40 7.92
N LEU A 633 -13.57 8.33 7.30
CA LEU A 633 -14.97 8.21 6.89
C LEU A 633 -15.09 8.63 5.43
N THR A 634 -15.70 7.79 4.61
CA THR A 634 -16.00 8.08 3.21
C THR A 634 -17.50 8.11 2.99
N LEU A 635 -17.96 9.19 2.36
CA LEU A 635 -19.32 9.35 1.86
C LEU A 635 -19.24 9.42 0.35
N GLN A 636 -19.96 8.55 -0.37
CA GLN A 636 -19.85 8.46 -1.82
C GLN A 636 -21.17 8.12 -2.49
N LYS A 637 -21.20 8.32 -3.81
CA LYS A 637 -22.25 7.86 -4.71
C LYS A 637 -21.61 7.35 -6.00
N SER A 638 -21.99 6.12 -6.43
CA SER A 638 -21.51 5.44 -7.64
C SER A 638 -22.70 5.05 -8.49
N LEU A 639 -22.76 5.55 -9.71
CA LEU A 639 -23.89 5.35 -10.62
C LEU A 639 -23.38 5.13 -12.04
N TYR A 640 -24.02 4.22 -12.76
CA TYR A 640 -23.98 4.20 -14.22
C TYR A 640 -24.74 5.40 -14.80
N ASP A 641 -24.31 5.89 -15.94
CA ASP A 641 -24.96 7.02 -16.63
C ASP A 641 -26.33 6.57 -17.20
N GLU A 642 -26.41 5.33 -17.68
CA GLU A 642 -27.62 4.64 -18.07
C GLU A 642 -27.87 3.43 -17.16
N ALA A 643 -29.09 2.96 -17.06
CA ALA A 643 -29.42 1.76 -16.30
C ALA A 643 -28.84 0.52 -17.01
N VAL A 644 -28.23 -0.37 -16.25
CA VAL A 644 -27.70 -1.65 -16.72
C VAL A 644 -28.55 -2.80 -16.19
N SER A 645 -28.66 -3.88 -16.95
CA SER A 645 -29.28 -5.11 -16.49
C SER A 645 -28.30 -5.89 -15.61
N TYR A 646 -28.79 -6.46 -14.54
CA TYR A 646 -28.04 -7.35 -13.65
C TYR A 646 -28.60 -8.78 -13.66
N SER A 647 -29.83 -8.94 -14.14
CA SER A 647 -30.56 -10.18 -14.29
C SER A 647 -31.60 -9.97 -15.39
N ASP A 648 -31.92 -11.02 -16.12
CA ASP A 648 -32.98 -11.00 -17.17
C ASP A 648 -34.39 -10.84 -16.59
N GLU A 649 -34.55 -11.12 -15.30
CA GLU A 649 -35.85 -11.07 -14.60
C GLU A 649 -36.15 -9.73 -13.92
N LEU A 650 -35.08 -8.89 -13.70
CA LEU A 650 -35.17 -7.67 -12.89
C LEU A 650 -35.11 -6.40 -13.75
N GLU A 651 -35.73 -5.33 -13.24
CA GLU A 651 -35.56 -4.00 -13.83
C GLU A 651 -34.14 -3.52 -13.75
N SER A 652 -33.63 -2.96 -14.86
CA SER A 652 -32.28 -2.38 -14.95
C SER A 652 -32.11 -1.22 -13.96
N ARG A 653 -30.91 -1.07 -13.38
CA ARG A 653 -30.59 -0.05 -12.38
C ARG A 653 -29.33 0.73 -12.73
N LYS A 654 -29.24 1.96 -12.16
CA LYS A 654 -28.03 2.80 -12.26
C LYS A 654 -27.05 2.61 -11.11
N GLU A 655 -27.51 2.10 -9.98
CA GLU A 655 -26.70 1.94 -8.78
C GLU A 655 -25.66 0.83 -8.98
N PHE A 656 -24.42 1.10 -8.54
CA PHE A 656 -23.42 0.04 -8.38
C PHE A 656 -23.83 -0.87 -7.23
N LEU A 657 -23.94 -2.15 -7.50
CA LEU A 657 -24.18 -3.15 -6.47
C LEU A 657 -22.98 -3.28 -5.54
N ARG A 658 -23.23 -3.76 -4.31
CA ARG A 658 -22.20 -4.04 -3.28
C ARG A 658 -21.32 -2.82 -2.93
N THR A 659 -21.85 -1.61 -3.16
CA THR A 659 -21.11 -0.35 -2.98
C THR A 659 -21.82 0.54 -1.97
N PRO A 660 -21.38 0.57 -0.69
CA PRO A 660 -22.01 1.38 0.34
C PRO A 660 -21.79 2.87 0.07
N ASN A 661 -22.82 3.67 0.32
CA ASN A 661 -22.69 5.13 0.24
C ASN A 661 -21.94 5.74 1.44
N LYS A 662 -21.70 4.96 2.49
CA LYS A 662 -21.00 5.36 3.72
C LYS A 662 -20.20 4.20 4.27
N TYR A 663 -18.90 4.41 4.50
CA TYR A 663 -18.03 3.42 5.15
C TYR A 663 -16.82 4.11 5.76
N GLY A 664 -16.15 3.39 6.67
CA GLY A 664 -14.97 3.96 7.31
C GLY A 664 -14.41 3.09 8.43
N TYR A 665 -13.42 3.63 9.11
CA TYR A 665 -12.74 2.95 10.21
C TYR A 665 -12.34 3.90 11.31
N ALA A 666 -12.06 3.35 12.48
CA ALA A 666 -11.36 4.03 13.56
C ALA A 666 -10.38 3.06 14.24
N THR A 667 -9.22 3.56 14.65
CA THR A 667 -8.25 2.84 15.46
C THR A 667 -7.82 3.70 16.64
N LEU A 668 -7.65 3.06 17.79
CA LEU A 668 -7.13 3.66 19.00
C LEU A 668 -6.06 2.74 19.58
N THR A 669 -4.88 3.28 19.87
CA THR A 669 -3.82 2.54 20.58
C THR A 669 -3.38 3.36 21.78
N TYR A 670 -3.44 2.74 22.97
CA TYR A 670 -3.00 3.32 24.22
C TYR A 670 -1.84 2.52 24.82
N SER A 671 -0.67 3.15 24.94
CA SER A 671 0.57 2.56 25.46
C SER A 671 0.98 3.28 26.74
N PRO A 672 0.44 2.91 27.93
CA PRO A 672 0.81 3.54 29.20
C PRO A 672 2.29 3.39 29.54
N SER A 673 2.95 2.39 28.99
CA SER A 673 4.38 2.14 29.14
C SER A 673 4.97 1.47 27.90
N SER A 674 6.30 1.40 27.80
CA SER A 674 6.99 0.64 26.73
C SER A 674 6.74 -0.88 26.76
N LYS A 675 6.15 -1.40 27.86
CA LYS A 675 5.87 -2.82 28.05
C LYS A 675 4.42 -3.20 27.79
N LEU A 676 3.49 -2.26 27.87
CA LEU A 676 2.06 -2.56 27.82
C LEU A 676 1.37 -1.64 26.81
N SER A 677 0.57 -2.22 25.93
CA SER A 677 -0.28 -1.49 25.00
C SER A 677 -1.65 -2.15 24.85
N PHE A 678 -2.66 -1.32 24.61
CA PHE A 678 -4.03 -1.69 24.31
C PHE A 678 -4.42 -1.07 22.98
N SER A 679 -5.05 -1.84 22.11
CA SER A 679 -5.57 -1.35 20.83
C SER A 679 -7.05 -1.70 20.71
N ALA A 680 -7.81 -0.77 20.13
CA ALA A 680 -9.19 -0.97 19.71
C ALA A 680 -9.32 -0.52 18.25
N ASN A 681 -10.13 -1.22 17.50
CA ASN A 681 -10.42 -0.86 16.12
C ASN A 681 -11.90 -1.07 15.81
N LEU A 682 -12.40 -0.31 14.83
CA LEU A 682 -13.75 -0.37 14.29
C LEU A 682 -13.67 -0.29 12.77
N VAL A 683 -14.40 -1.17 12.09
CA VAL A 683 -14.70 -1.05 10.66
C VAL A 683 -16.23 -0.91 10.53
N HIS A 684 -16.66 0.16 9.85
CA HIS A 684 -18.06 0.48 9.58
C HIS A 684 -18.35 0.33 8.10
N THR A 685 -19.37 -0.46 7.76
CA THR A 685 -19.90 -0.61 6.39
C THR A 685 -21.40 -0.28 6.41
N GLY A 686 -21.80 0.72 5.65
CA GLY A 686 -23.20 1.14 5.52
C GLY A 686 -24.01 0.21 4.61
N VAL A 687 -25.26 0.54 4.44
CA VAL A 687 -26.21 -0.18 3.59
C VAL A 687 -25.74 -0.20 2.14
N MET A 688 -25.93 -1.34 1.46
CA MET A 688 -25.63 -1.57 0.04
C MET A 688 -26.84 -2.21 -0.65
N ASP A 689 -26.96 -1.97 -1.96
CA ASP A 689 -27.85 -2.75 -2.82
C ASP A 689 -27.11 -4.03 -3.26
N ILE A 690 -27.77 -5.17 -3.13
CA ILE A 690 -27.25 -6.51 -3.39
C ILE A 690 -28.19 -7.21 -4.35
N LEU A 691 -27.65 -7.92 -5.34
CA LEU A 691 -28.37 -8.90 -6.14
C LEU A 691 -28.34 -10.25 -5.41
N HIS A 692 -29.46 -10.94 -5.37
CA HIS A 692 -29.60 -12.31 -4.93
C HIS A 692 -30.29 -13.08 -6.05
N LEU A 693 -29.58 -13.98 -6.67
CA LEU A 693 -30.10 -14.78 -7.77
C LEU A 693 -30.92 -15.96 -7.25
N ALA A 694 -31.91 -16.35 -8.02
CA ALA A 694 -32.69 -17.57 -7.77
C ALA A 694 -31.80 -18.82 -7.85
N GLY A 695 -32.26 -19.94 -7.29
CA GLY A 695 -31.61 -21.24 -7.36
C GLY A 695 -31.45 -21.95 -6.03
N ALA A 696 -31.22 -21.22 -4.93
CA ALA A 696 -31.23 -21.83 -3.59
C ALA A 696 -32.61 -22.29 -3.16
N PRO A 697 -32.73 -23.29 -2.25
CA PRO A 697 -34.03 -23.89 -1.89
C PRO A 697 -35.11 -22.92 -1.42
N GLU A 698 -34.71 -21.79 -0.81
CA GLU A 698 -35.64 -20.76 -0.32
C GLU A 698 -35.64 -19.51 -1.20
N GLN A 699 -34.80 -19.48 -2.28
CA GLN A 699 -34.68 -18.37 -3.22
C GLN A 699 -35.15 -18.79 -4.60
N THR A 700 -36.40 -18.49 -4.91
CA THR A 700 -37.08 -18.97 -6.14
C THR A 700 -37.17 -17.92 -7.24
N GLU A 701 -36.87 -16.65 -6.93
CA GLU A 701 -36.92 -15.52 -7.87
C GLU A 701 -35.71 -14.64 -7.64
N ASP A 702 -35.18 -14.00 -8.69
CA ASP A 702 -34.14 -13.00 -8.55
C ASP A 702 -34.68 -11.78 -7.80
N GLU A 703 -33.89 -11.22 -6.88
CA GLU A 703 -34.31 -10.03 -6.17
C GLU A 703 -33.17 -9.07 -5.87
N PHE A 704 -33.50 -7.77 -5.74
CA PHE A 704 -32.61 -6.80 -5.14
C PHE A 704 -32.93 -6.61 -3.66
N ILE A 705 -31.98 -6.87 -2.81
CA ILE A 705 -32.11 -6.62 -1.37
C ILE A 705 -31.20 -5.48 -0.92
N LYS A 706 -31.48 -4.95 0.28
CA LYS A 706 -30.59 -4.01 0.97
C LYS A 706 -29.88 -4.71 2.12
N SER A 707 -28.55 -4.64 2.12
CA SER A 707 -27.78 -5.16 3.24
C SER A 707 -28.08 -4.39 4.53
N PRO A 708 -27.92 -5.00 5.71
CA PRO A 708 -27.83 -4.25 6.96
C PRO A 708 -26.54 -3.40 7.00
N THR A 709 -26.42 -2.59 8.02
CA THR A 709 -25.18 -1.89 8.38
C THR A 709 -24.33 -2.78 9.28
N PHE A 710 -23.02 -2.85 9.02
CA PHE A 710 -22.08 -3.64 9.83
C PHE A 710 -21.10 -2.76 10.62
N ASN A 711 -20.81 -3.16 11.88
CA ASN A 711 -19.87 -2.50 12.78
C ASN A 711 -18.99 -3.54 13.45
N VAL A 712 -17.85 -3.83 12.86
CA VAL A 712 -16.89 -4.82 13.34
C VAL A 712 -15.92 -4.15 14.31
N ILE A 713 -15.93 -4.57 15.58
CA ILE A 713 -15.05 -4.05 16.62
C ILE A 713 -14.01 -5.11 17.01
N GLY A 714 -12.73 -4.72 17.02
CA GLY A 714 -11.63 -5.53 17.50
C GLY A 714 -10.96 -4.91 18.73
N LEU A 715 -10.48 -5.77 19.64
CA LEU A 715 -9.71 -5.36 20.82
C LEU A 715 -8.43 -6.21 20.94
N LYS A 716 -7.34 -5.57 21.38
CA LYS A 716 -6.04 -6.23 21.59
C LYS A 716 -5.35 -5.67 22.83
N ALA A 717 -4.70 -6.54 23.59
CA ALA A 717 -3.73 -6.17 24.62
C ALA A 717 -2.39 -6.83 24.29
N THR A 718 -1.28 -6.10 24.45
CA THR A 718 0.07 -6.62 24.23
C THR A 718 0.96 -6.29 25.42
N TYR A 719 1.68 -7.32 25.94
CA TYR A 719 2.69 -7.17 26.97
C TYR A 719 4.06 -7.60 26.45
N ILE A 720 5.09 -6.77 26.68
CA ILE A 720 6.45 -7.01 26.22
C ILE A 720 7.34 -7.29 27.42
N GLN A 721 7.93 -8.49 27.44
CA GLN A 721 8.93 -8.92 28.40
C GLN A 721 10.32 -8.80 27.79
N GLN A 722 11.22 -8.07 28.44
CA GLN A 722 12.62 -7.99 28.03
C GLN A 722 13.38 -9.22 28.52
N LEU A 723 14.10 -9.89 27.63
CA LEU A 723 14.97 -11.02 27.90
C LEU A 723 16.44 -10.60 27.77
N SER A 724 16.87 -9.70 28.64
CA SER A 724 18.18 -9.01 28.54
C SER A 724 19.38 -9.96 28.47
N ARG A 725 19.28 -11.18 29.08
CA ARG A 725 20.37 -12.18 29.04
C ARG A 725 20.65 -12.74 27.64
N VAL A 726 19.65 -12.73 26.77
CA VAL A 726 19.74 -13.26 25.39
C VAL A 726 19.62 -12.18 24.32
N GLY A 727 19.60 -10.88 24.71
CA GLY A 727 19.49 -9.77 23.77
C GLY A 727 18.18 -9.77 22.99
N ALA A 728 17.08 -10.21 23.59
CA ALA A 728 15.79 -10.36 22.93
C ALA A 728 14.65 -9.79 23.79
N LYS A 729 13.48 -9.65 23.18
CA LYS A 729 12.20 -9.33 23.85
C LYS A 729 11.12 -10.30 23.37
N LEU A 730 10.24 -10.67 24.28
CA LEU A 730 9.11 -11.54 24.02
C LEU A 730 7.82 -10.73 24.18
N ALA A 731 7.02 -10.65 23.13
CA ALA A 731 5.74 -9.98 23.14
C ALA A 731 4.61 -11.02 23.20
N TYR A 732 3.73 -10.84 24.15
CA TYR A 732 2.50 -11.62 24.33
C TYR A 732 1.33 -10.74 23.90
N SER A 733 0.47 -11.23 23.03
CA SER A 733 -0.75 -10.55 22.66
C SER A 733 -1.97 -11.44 22.87
N VAL A 734 -3.06 -10.83 23.29
CA VAL A 734 -4.37 -11.46 23.38
C VAL A 734 -5.41 -10.48 22.91
N GLY A 735 -6.43 -10.97 22.23
CA GLY A 735 -7.49 -10.09 21.76
C GLY A 735 -8.67 -10.82 21.16
N VAL A 736 -9.58 -10.02 20.63
CA VAL A 736 -10.78 -10.48 19.94
C VAL A 736 -10.97 -9.68 18.67
N LYS A 737 -11.19 -10.36 17.54
CA LYS A 737 -11.70 -9.78 16.29
C LYS A 737 -13.22 -9.93 16.31
N ASN A 738 -13.92 -8.94 15.78
CA ASN A 738 -15.38 -8.90 15.71
C ASN A 738 -16.08 -9.20 17.06
N LEU A 739 -15.75 -8.42 18.09
CA LEU A 739 -16.37 -8.51 19.42
C LEU A 739 -17.89 -8.37 19.38
N THR A 740 -18.40 -7.57 18.47
CA THR A 740 -19.85 -7.35 18.23
C THR A 740 -20.54 -8.55 17.63
N ASN A 741 -19.79 -9.51 17.09
CA ASN A 741 -20.28 -10.65 16.32
C ASN A 741 -21.22 -10.21 15.18
N ASP A 742 -20.88 -9.09 14.54
CA ASP A 742 -21.66 -8.42 13.51
C ASP A 742 -21.17 -8.87 12.12
N TYR A 743 -21.86 -9.84 11.54
CA TYR A 743 -21.53 -10.43 10.24
C TYR A 743 -22.82 -10.89 9.54
N GLN A 744 -22.71 -11.23 8.25
CA GLN A 744 -23.86 -11.70 7.48
C GLN A 744 -24.36 -13.04 8.03
N GLN A 745 -25.68 -13.15 8.26
CA GLN A 745 -26.31 -14.34 8.83
C GLN A 745 -27.30 -15.02 7.88
N ASN A 746 -27.80 -14.32 6.85
CA ASN A 746 -28.75 -14.83 5.87
C ASN A 746 -28.01 -15.35 4.62
N LEU A 747 -27.03 -16.20 4.82
CA LEU A 747 -26.31 -16.87 3.74
C LEU A 747 -27.17 -18.02 3.21
N ASP A 748 -27.07 -18.29 1.90
CA ASP A 748 -27.70 -19.46 1.31
C ASP A 748 -27.14 -20.76 1.84
N THR A 749 -27.93 -21.82 1.75
CA THR A 749 -27.60 -23.13 2.30
C THR A 749 -27.48 -24.20 1.21
N LEU A 750 -26.74 -25.27 1.54
CA LEU A 750 -26.58 -26.46 0.72
C LEU A 750 -25.93 -26.20 -0.66
N LYS A 751 -26.12 -27.11 -1.62
CA LYS A 751 -25.39 -27.15 -2.90
C LYS A 751 -25.79 -26.09 -3.92
N ASP A 752 -27.05 -25.66 -3.89
CA ASP A 752 -27.62 -24.76 -4.91
C ASP A 752 -27.57 -23.27 -4.49
N ARG A 753 -26.69 -22.94 -3.55
CA ARG A 753 -26.48 -21.57 -3.02
C ARG A 753 -25.95 -20.61 -4.08
N ASP A 754 -26.36 -19.36 -4.05
CA ASP A 754 -25.67 -18.26 -4.72
C ASP A 754 -24.41 -17.88 -3.93
N SER A 755 -23.25 -18.34 -4.38
CA SER A 755 -21.97 -18.06 -3.70
C SER A 755 -21.58 -16.58 -3.77
N ASN A 756 -22.15 -15.80 -4.69
CA ASN A 756 -21.97 -14.34 -4.76
C ASN A 756 -22.87 -13.61 -3.77
N PHE A 757 -23.84 -14.26 -3.15
CA PHE A 757 -24.68 -13.66 -2.11
C PHE A 757 -23.96 -13.55 -0.77
N VAL A 758 -22.72 -13.07 -0.81
CA VAL A 758 -21.89 -12.70 0.37
C VAL A 758 -21.55 -11.23 0.30
N TYR A 759 -21.96 -10.43 1.26
CA TYR A 759 -21.84 -8.97 1.25
C TYR A 759 -21.39 -8.37 2.58
N GLY A 760 -21.44 -9.15 3.63
CA GLY A 760 -21.06 -8.74 4.98
C GLY A 760 -19.66 -9.21 5.38
N PRO A 761 -19.21 -8.88 6.60
CA PRO A 761 -18.06 -9.50 7.19
C PRO A 761 -18.25 -11.02 7.28
N ASN A 762 -17.25 -11.78 6.84
CA ASN A 762 -17.29 -13.24 6.83
C ASN A 762 -16.72 -13.87 8.10
N LEU A 763 -16.00 -13.09 8.94
CA LEU A 763 -15.36 -13.57 10.14
C LEU A 763 -16.24 -13.27 11.37
N PRO A 764 -16.81 -14.28 12.06
CA PRO A 764 -17.54 -14.08 13.30
C PRO A 764 -16.59 -13.73 14.45
N ILE A 765 -17.11 -13.64 15.67
CA ILE A 765 -16.28 -13.40 16.86
C ILE A 765 -15.12 -14.40 16.90
N THR A 766 -13.89 -13.88 17.00
CA THR A 766 -12.67 -14.69 16.95
C THR A 766 -11.73 -14.25 18.05
N ILE A 767 -11.43 -15.16 18.97
CA ILE A 767 -10.47 -14.93 20.05
C ILE A 767 -9.10 -15.38 19.56
N TYR A 768 -8.07 -14.59 19.84
CA TYR A 768 -6.71 -14.93 19.44
C TYR A 768 -5.69 -14.70 20.54
N PHE A 769 -4.60 -15.45 20.44
CA PHE A 769 -3.39 -15.32 21.25
C PHE A 769 -2.17 -15.29 20.31
N GLY A 770 -1.24 -14.38 20.55
CA GLY A 770 0.01 -14.25 19.80
C GLY A 770 1.23 -14.22 20.70
N LEU A 771 2.32 -14.81 20.21
CA LEU A 771 3.62 -14.82 20.85
C LEU A 771 4.69 -14.45 19.83
N VAL A 772 5.45 -13.37 20.07
CA VAL A 772 6.48 -12.92 19.15
C VAL A 772 7.80 -12.68 19.86
N LEU A 773 8.84 -13.42 19.46
CA LEU A 773 10.23 -13.22 19.89
C LEU A 773 10.93 -12.29 18.88
N LYS A 774 11.43 -11.15 19.36
CA LYS A 774 12.15 -10.16 18.55
C LYS A 774 13.53 -9.88 19.16
N SER A 775 14.52 -9.51 18.35
CA SER A 775 15.77 -8.89 18.84
C SER A 775 15.47 -7.60 19.61
N LEU A 776 16.38 -7.21 20.55
CA LEU A 776 16.25 -5.97 21.32
C LEU A 776 16.35 -4.73 20.45
#